data_4c44096e5f38e745b73da1259e7403ef
#
_entry.id   4c44096e5f38e745b73da1259e7403ef
#
_cell.length_a   1.000
_cell.length_b   1.000
_cell.length_c   1.000
_cell.angle_alpha   90.00
_cell.angle_beta   90.00
_cell.angle_gamma   90.00
#
_symmetry.space_group_name_H-M   'P 1'
#
loop_
_entity.id
_entity.type
_entity.pdbx_description
1 polymer ?
#
loop_
_entity_poly.entity_id
_entity_poly.type
_entity_poly.pdbx_seq_one_letter_code
_entity_poly.pdbx_strand_id
1 'polypeptide(L)'
;MGNCIEHQDYLIQPKGFNIPYDAEKIHGISTELAQEQGLPLVEVLEKLNEALNKSKFVVGQNVGFDLNIMGCEFFREEKSTKLLELPILDTCTEHTAELCKLPGGRGGKFKLPTLTELHEYLFGEAFNEAHNATADVEATTRCFLELIRRKQYTKEQLDVQPDYFVNFSKANPKEIQLIGLKHINLQKASAKIHEQLQQTQEIENIESFVDVSELENANFVHLHNHSQFSVLQSTISIKDLVASTAKHNMNAVALTDHANMMGAFHFVKEVKNHNRIIKEQNEEALEKGEVPVGEEIKPIIGCEFFVCEDHLNKSHKDYGYQIVLLAKNKNGYQNLVKMASIAYTDGFYYVPRIDKKVVEQYKDDIIVLSGNLYGEVSSKILNVGEKQAEEALVWWQDQFKDDFYLEIMQHNQEDERRVNQVLKEFANKYDVKLVATNNNYYCEQEDANAHDILLCVKDGEKQGTPIGRGRGYRYGLPNQEYFFKSSEEMKALFKDTPEAIVNIQEVVDKVEAFELARDVLLPEFGIPDEFKDEQDLEDGGKRGENAYLRHITYEGAKKRYGEITKEIEERLDFELATIENTGYPGYFLIVEDFIREARNMDVSVGPGRGSAAGSVVAYCLWITNIDPLKYDLLFERFLNPDRVSMPDIDIDFDDEGRGRVMDYVINKYGANQVAQIITYGTMAAKSSIRDTARVLDLPLFDADRIAKLIPTMSKLGKIFGADEKKLKGMFRAEDLEKVNQLLNIADGEDLEAETVNLARILEGSVRNTGIHACGVIITPSDITNYVPVATAKDSDLYVTQFDNSVVEDAGLLKMDFLGLKTLTLIKDTVKIVKAKHNVDLDPDNFPIDDEKTYELFQRGETVGIFQYESPGMQKHMKDLKPTVFDDLIAMNALYRPGPMEYIPSFIARKHGDEEIEYDLPEMEEYLKETYGITVYQEQVMLLSQK
;
A
#
# COMPACT_ATOMS: atom_id res chain seq x y z
N MET A 1 32.08 -7.05 53.18
CA MET A 1 33.34 -6.43 52.68
C MET A 1 33.53 -6.63 51.18
N GLY A 2 32.57 -7.22 50.48
CA GLY A 2 32.60 -7.47 49.03
C GLY A 2 33.39 -8.73 48.62
N ASN A 3 33.60 -9.65 49.54
CA ASN A 3 34.24 -10.94 49.19
C ASN A 3 33.20 -11.92 48.64
N CYS A 4 33.52 -12.60 47.53
CA CYS A 4 32.76 -13.74 47.03
C CYS A 4 32.85 -14.89 48.07
N ILE A 5 31.71 -15.38 48.54
CA ILE A 5 31.63 -16.49 49.48
C ILE A 5 31.41 -17.79 48.72
N GLU A 6 30.58 -17.72 47.72
CA GLU A 6 30.18 -18.86 46.90
C GLU A 6 29.83 -18.36 45.48
N HIS A 7 30.17 -19.12 44.44
CA HIS A 7 29.77 -18.93 43.06
C HIS A 7 29.35 -20.28 42.49
N GLN A 8 28.19 -20.27 41.80
CA GLN A 8 27.66 -21.43 41.09
C GLN A 8 27.12 -21.02 39.74
N ASP A 9 27.41 -21.82 38.73
CA ASP A 9 27.00 -21.65 37.35
C ASP A 9 26.42 -22.98 36.86
N TYR A 10 25.20 -22.99 36.30
CA TYR A 10 24.50 -24.18 35.87
C TYR A 10 23.93 -24.01 34.47
N LEU A 11 24.14 -25.01 33.62
CA LEU A 11 23.33 -25.25 32.45
C LEU A 11 22.04 -25.98 32.87
N ILE A 12 20.93 -25.57 32.27
CA ILE A 12 19.62 -26.20 32.53
C ILE A 12 19.27 -27.07 31.33
N GLN A 13 18.91 -28.32 31.56
CA GLN A 13 18.47 -29.24 30.53
C GLN A 13 17.06 -28.84 30.04
N PRO A 14 16.87 -28.60 28.72
CA PRO A 14 15.57 -28.26 28.15
C PRO A 14 14.64 -29.48 28.23
N LYS A 15 13.38 -29.24 28.67
CA LYS A 15 12.39 -30.31 28.88
C LYS A 15 11.20 -30.10 27.95
N GLY A 16 11.20 -30.83 26.83
CA GLY A 16 10.09 -30.80 25.87
C GLY A 16 10.15 -29.66 24.83
N PHE A 17 11.29 -28.96 24.73
CA PHE A 17 11.56 -27.95 23.72
C PHE A 17 13.04 -27.94 23.34
N ASN A 18 13.37 -27.36 22.18
CA ASN A 18 14.74 -27.10 21.79
C ASN A 18 15.07 -25.63 22.06
N ILE A 19 16.33 -25.32 22.31
CA ILE A 19 16.80 -23.95 22.45
C ILE A 19 16.70 -23.29 21.08
N PRO A 20 15.96 -22.16 20.93
CA PRO A 20 15.83 -21.46 19.66
C PRO A 20 17.19 -21.01 19.12
N TYR A 21 17.39 -21.13 17.81
CA TYR A 21 18.65 -20.78 17.16
C TYR A 21 19.07 -19.31 17.40
N ASP A 22 18.13 -18.38 17.35
CA ASP A 22 18.41 -16.96 17.65
C ASP A 22 18.86 -16.76 19.12
N ALA A 23 18.39 -17.58 20.04
CA ALA A 23 18.83 -17.56 21.43
C ALA A 23 20.24 -18.15 21.59
N GLU A 24 20.51 -19.26 20.92
CA GLU A 24 21.85 -19.87 20.87
C GLU A 24 22.90 -18.89 20.34
N LYS A 25 22.61 -18.13 19.28
CA LYS A 25 23.49 -17.06 18.74
C LYS A 25 23.87 -15.99 19.78
N ILE A 26 22.95 -15.69 20.70
CA ILE A 26 23.17 -14.64 21.71
C ILE A 26 24.00 -15.16 22.89
N HIS A 27 23.60 -16.30 23.47
CA HIS A 27 24.21 -16.82 24.71
C HIS A 27 25.15 -17.99 24.50
N GLY A 28 25.24 -18.55 23.28
CA GLY A 28 26.19 -19.62 22.92
C GLY A 28 25.84 -21.02 23.45
N ILE A 29 24.59 -21.26 23.91
CA ILE A 29 24.15 -22.56 24.43
C ILE A 29 23.31 -23.26 23.37
N SER A 30 23.84 -24.34 22.78
CA SER A 30 23.07 -25.21 21.90
C SER A 30 22.17 -26.17 22.66
N THR A 31 21.15 -26.70 21.99
CA THR A 31 20.26 -27.73 22.57
C THR A 31 21.05 -28.96 23.00
N GLU A 32 21.97 -29.42 22.18
CA GLU A 32 22.79 -30.60 22.41
C GLU A 32 23.72 -30.40 23.62
N LEU A 33 24.38 -29.23 23.72
CA LEU A 33 25.19 -28.87 24.88
C LEU A 33 24.36 -28.87 26.16
N ALA A 34 23.18 -28.30 26.13
CA ALA A 34 22.29 -28.22 27.31
C ALA A 34 21.69 -29.57 27.67
N GLN A 35 21.48 -30.48 26.71
CA GLN A 35 21.02 -31.84 26.96
C GLN A 35 22.11 -32.72 27.55
N GLU A 36 23.36 -32.60 27.03
CA GLU A 36 24.49 -33.40 27.46
C GLU A 36 25.04 -33.03 28.85
N GLN A 37 25.11 -31.69 29.12
CA GLN A 37 25.79 -31.14 30.29
C GLN A 37 24.83 -30.43 31.29
N GLY A 38 23.58 -30.23 30.89
CA GLY A 38 22.59 -29.52 31.72
C GLY A 38 22.05 -30.37 32.89
N LEU A 39 21.66 -29.68 33.96
CA LEU A 39 20.96 -30.27 35.10
C LEU A 39 19.45 -30.10 34.93
N PRO A 40 18.66 -31.01 35.53
CA PRO A 40 17.20 -30.83 35.61
C PRO A 40 16.82 -29.51 36.28
N LEU A 41 15.85 -28.76 35.72
CA LEU A 41 15.41 -27.45 36.21
C LEU A 41 15.07 -27.51 37.73
N VAL A 42 14.37 -28.53 38.17
CA VAL A 42 13.96 -28.70 39.58
C VAL A 42 15.16 -28.69 40.51
N GLU A 43 16.25 -29.36 40.17
CA GLU A 43 17.49 -29.40 40.99
C GLU A 43 18.14 -28.02 41.08
N VAL A 44 18.15 -27.24 39.94
CA VAL A 44 18.72 -25.91 39.94
C VAL A 44 17.87 -24.95 40.78
N LEU A 45 16.52 -25.03 40.68
CA LEU A 45 15.62 -24.23 41.52
C LEU A 45 15.76 -24.53 43.01
N GLU A 46 15.97 -25.79 43.40
CA GLU A 46 16.23 -26.14 44.82
C GLU A 46 17.55 -25.49 45.32
N LYS A 47 18.62 -25.58 44.58
CA LYS A 47 19.91 -24.92 44.88
C LYS A 47 19.79 -23.39 44.95
N LEU A 48 19.03 -22.78 44.02
CA LEU A 48 18.76 -21.36 44.06
C LEU A 48 17.97 -20.98 45.34
N ASN A 49 16.95 -21.76 45.70
CA ASN A 49 16.14 -21.48 46.87
C ASN A 49 16.92 -21.63 48.19
N GLU A 50 17.88 -22.55 48.24
CA GLU A 50 18.82 -22.65 49.37
C GLU A 50 19.70 -21.40 49.52
N ALA A 51 20.17 -20.83 48.37
CA ALA A 51 20.93 -19.57 48.37
C ALA A 51 20.06 -18.38 48.79
N LEU A 52 18.82 -18.27 48.27
CA LEU A 52 17.87 -17.24 48.66
C LEU A 52 17.53 -17.26 50.16
N ASN A 53 17.42 -18.46 50.77
CA ASN A 53 17.16 -18.60 52.21
C ASN A 53 18.31 -18.07 53.09
N LYS A 54 19.52 -17.97 52.55
CA LYS A 54 20.73 -17.42 53.20
C LYS A 54 20.97 -15.94 52.89
N SER A 55 20.24 -15.38 51.93
CA SER A 55 20.46 -14.04 51.42
C SER A 55 19.59 -12.99 52.12
N LYS A 56 20.06 -11.76 52.24
CA LYS A 56 19.29 -10.62 52.77
C LYS A 56 18.58 -9.81 51.66
N PHE A 57 19.11 -9.80 50.49
CA PHE A 57 18.52 -9.12 49.29
C PHE A 57 19.09 -9.72 48.00
N VAL A 58 18.42 -9.43 46.88
CA VAL A 58 18.83 -9.83 45.54
C VAL A 58 19.34 -8.60 44.82
N VAL A 59 20.44 -8.73 44.04
CA VAL A 59 21.01 -7.67 43.21
C VAL A 59 20.97 -8.11 41.76
N GLY A 60 20.63 -7.21 40.88
CA GLY A 60 20.68 -7.43 39.40
C GLY A 60 20.74 -6.11 38.63
N GLN A 61 20.84 -6.23 37.33
CA GLN A 61 20.77 -5.16 36.36
C GLN A 61 19.52 -5.35 35.51
N ASN A 62 18.51 -4.45 35.63
CA ASN A 62 17.19 -4.64 35.04
C ASN A 62 16.54 -5.94 35.51
N VAL A 63 16.68 -6.22 36.77
CA VAL A 63 16.43 -7.51 37.43
C VAL A 63 14.96 -7.95 37.37
N GLY A 64 14.04 -7.06 37.07
CA GLY A 64 12.61 -7.39 36.92
C GLY A 64 12.32 -8.49 35.88
N PHE A 65 13.11 -8.54 34.81
CA PHE A 65 13.04 -9.59 33.80
C PHE A 65 13.43 -10.96 34.39
N ASP A 66 14.56 -11.04 35.06
CA ASP A 66 15.09 -12.27 35.64
C ASP A 66 14.17 -12.81 36.74
N LEU A 67 13.62 -11.93 37.59
CA LEU A 67 12.68 -12.27 38.63
C LEU A 67 11.39 -12.88 38.09
N ASN A 68 10.87 -12.30 37.01
CA ASN A 68 9.65 -12.81 36.36
C ASN A 68 9.88 -14.19 35.76
N ILE A 69 10.99 -14.40 35.03
CA ILE A 69 11.32 -15.71 34.47
C ILE A 69 11.50 -16.73 35.57
N MET A 70 12.35 -16.48 36.52
CA MET A 70 12.57 -17.42 37.67
C MET A 70 11.30 -17.66 38.44
N GLY A 71 10.50 -16.64 38.72
CA GLY A 71 9.20 -16.77 39.38
C GLY A 71 8.23 -17.66 38.63
N CYS A 72 8.17 -17.55 37.31
CA CYS A 72 7.38 -18.43 36.42
C CYS A 72 7.85 -19.88 36.50
N GLU A 73 9.16 -20.13 36.53
CA GLU A 73 9.68 -21.49 36.64
C GLU A 73 9.41 -22.13 38.02
N PHE A 74 9.53 -21.39 39.12
CA PHE A 74 9.10 -21.82 40.43
C PHE A 74 7.60 -22.18 40.46
N PHE A 75 6.78 -21.34 39.81
CA PHE A 75 5.34 -21.57 39.71
C PHE A 75 5.01 -22.82 38.88
N ARG A 76 5.66 -23.03 37.73
CA ARG A 76 5.46 -24.19 36.85
C ARG A 76 5.85 -25.50 37.52
N GLU A 77 6.91 -25.51 38.32
CA GLU A 77 7.39 -26.68 39.04
C GLU A 77 6.75 -26.80 40.43
N GLU A 78 5.70 -26.01 40.75
CA GLU A 78 4.95 -26.00 42.01
C GLU A 78 5.84 -25.90 43.28
N LYS A 79 6.94 -25.11 43.15
CA LYS A 79 7.91 -24.90 44.22
C LYS A 79 7.68 -23.57 44.95
N SER A 80 7.69 -23.56 46.29
CA SER A 80 7.71 -22.33 47.06
C SER A 80 9.09 -21.67 47.04
N THR A 81 9.11 -20.35 47.04
CA THR A 81 10.37 -19.57 47.02
C THR A 81 10.23 -18.26 47.79
N LYS A 82 11.34 -17.78 48.35
CA LYS A 82 11.48 -16.43 48.92
C LYS A 82 11.89 -15.37 47.92
N LEU A 83 11.98 -15.70 46.63
CA LEU A 83 12.49 -14.81 45.59
C LEU A 83 11.81 -13.44 45.59
N LEU A 84 10.47 -13.38 45.70
CA LEU A 84 9.68 -12.17 45.72
C LEU A 84 9.51 -11.54 47.13
N GLU A 85 9.97 -12.19 48.17
CA GLU A 85 9.93 -11.66 49.54
C GLU A 85 11.19 -10.89 49.94
N LEU A 86 12.31 -11.13 49.23
CA LEU A 86 13.57 -10.46 49.49
C LEU A 86 13.61 -9.05 48.88
N PRO A 87 14.22 -8.06 49.59
CA PRO A 87 14.47 -6.76 49.02
C PRO A 87 15.31 -6.87 47.72
N ILE A 88 14.96 -6.08 46.72
CA ILE A 88 15.61 -6.08 45.42
C ILE A 88 16.39 -4.79 45.25
N LEU A 89 17.65 -4.88 44.87
CA LEU A 89 18.54 -3.76 44.54
C LEU A 89 18.92 -3.83 43.04
N ASP A 90 18.23 -3.03 42.25
CA ASP A 90 18.50 -2.94 40.79
C ASP A 90 19.61 -1.90 40.56
N THR A 91 20.59 -2.19 39.73
CA THR A 91 21.61 -1.26 39.27
C THR A 91 21.16 -0.45 38.06
N CYS A 92 20.04 -0.81 37.38
CA CYS A 92 19.40 -0.09 36.27
C CYS A 92 18.27 0.81 36.78
N THR A 93 18.58 1.98 37.27
CA THR A 93 17.66 2.92 37.91
C THR A 93 17.72 4.31 37.32
N GLU A 94 16.72 5.17 37.61
CA GLU A 94 16.79 6.59 37.27
C GLU A 94 18.04 7.29 37.91
N HIS A 95 18.43 6.84 39.09
CA HIS A 95 19.63 7.35 39.76
C HIS A 95 20.90 7.03 38.96
N THR A 96 21.09 5.82 38.48
CA THR A 96 22.24 5.47 37.62
C THR A 96 22.15 6.09 36.23
N ALA A 97 20.97 6.35 35.72
CA ALA A 97 20.78 7.12 34.47
C ALA A 97 21.26 8.59 34.63
N GLU A 98 20.98 9.21 35.80
CA GLU A 98 21.48 10.56 36.12
C GLU A 98 23.01 10.60 36.31
N LEU A 99 23.62 9.51 36.79
CA LEU A 99 25.07 9.39 36.89
C LEU A 99 25.71 9.27 35.50
N CYS A 100 25.20 8.41 34.65
CA CYS A 100 25.76 8.14 33.31
C CYS A 100 25.44 9.25 32.29
N LYS A 101 24.31 9.96 32.42
CA LYS A 101 23.85 11.07 31.56
C LYS A 101 23.76 10.70 30.07
N LEU A 102 23.34 9.49 29.76
CA LEU A 102 23.21 9.02 28.40
C LEU A 102 22.01 9.67 27.69
N PRO A 103 22.16 10.15 26.45
CA PRO A 103 21.06 10.74 25.68
C PRO A 103 20.02 9.70 25.30
N GLY A 104 18.77 10.12 24.96
CA GLY A 104 17.74 9.25 24.41
C GLY A 104 16.69 8.73 25.39
N GLY A 105 16.60 9.28 26.60
CA GLY A 105 15.49 9.00 27.55
C GLY A 105 14.18 9.68 27.14
N ARG A 106 13.04 9.09 27.51
CA ARG A 106 11.71 9.66 27.24
C ARG A 106 11.39 10.83 28.19
N GLY A 107 10.67 11.83 27.69
CA GLY A 107 10.18 12.95 28.51
C GLY A 107 11.27 13.86 29.07
N GLY A 108 12.42 13.99 28.40
CA GLY A 108 13.53 14.86 28.84
C GLY A 108 14.41 14.23 29.91
N LYS A 109 14.20 12.97 30.28
CA LYS A 109 15.07 12.20 31.20
C LYS A 109 16.25 11.59 30.45
N PHE A 110 17.31 11.19 31.20
CA PHE A 110 18.39 10.40 30.64
C PHE A 110 17.95 8.94 30.36
N LYS A 111 18.61 8.30 29.40
CA LYS A 111 18.44 6.87 29.11
C LYS A 111 18.89 6.02 30.30
N LEU A 112 18.12 5.00 30.65
CA LEU A 112 18.59 3.97 31.60
C LEU A 112 19.79 3.24 31.01
N PRO A 113 20.90 3.08 31.74
CA PRO A 113 22.11 2.48 31.24
C PRO A 113 21.97 0.96 31.07
N THR A 114 22.52 0.40 30.01
CA THR A 114 22.78 -1.04 29.91
C THR A 114 23.90 -1.42 30.89
N LEU A 115 24.10 -2.70 31.15
CA LEU A 115 25.19 -3.16 32.01
C LEU A 115 26.56 -2.71 31.47
N THR A 116 26.78 -2.84 30.18
CA THR A 116 28.02 -2.41 29.53
C THR A 116 28.25 -0.90 29.66
N GLU A 117 27.20 -0.09 29.41
CA GLU A 117 27.30 1.37 29.57
C GLU A 117 27.57 1.81 31.02
N LEU A 118 26.94 1.13 31.99
CA LEU A 118 27.19 1.40 33.40
C LEU A 118 28.61 0.98 33.79
N HIS A 119 29.07 -0.17 33.33
CA HIS A 119 30.44 -0.66 33.58
C HIS A 119 31.50 0.29 32.98
N GLU A 120 31.27 0.72 31.72
CA GLU A 120 32.17 1.68 31.06
C GLU A 120 32.19 3.02 31.78
N TYR A 121 31.07 3.53 32.27
CA TYR A 121 30.99 4.75 33.07
C TYR A 121 31.75 4.61 34.39
N LEU A 122 31.68 3.46 35.05
CA LEU A 122 32.29 3.27 36.36
C LEU A 122 33.80 2.97 36.29
N PHE A 123 34.25 2.26 35.24
CA PHE A 123 35.63 1.73 35.16
C PHE A 123 36.43 2.21 33.94
N GLY A 124 35.77 2.94 33.01
CA GLY A 124 36.43 3.45 31.77
C GLY A 124 36.64 2.41 30.69
N GLU A 125 36.11 1.19 30.86
CA GLU A 125 36.23 0.09 29.91
C GLU A 125 34.92 -0.75 29.88
N ALA A 126 34.56 -1.29 28.70
CA ALA A 126 33.51 -2.29 28.59
C ALA A 126 34.03 -3.64 29.15
N PHE A 127 33.13 -4.53 29.56
CA PHE A 127 33.52 -5.88 29.96
C PHE A 127 33.38 -6.85 28.80
N ASN A 128 34.16 -7.95 28.83
CA ASN A 128 34.17 -8.96 27.80
C ASN A 128 33.05 -10.00 28.02
N GLU A 129 32.63 -10.65 26.93
CA GLU A 129 31.65 -11.76 26.90
C GLU A 129 30.27 -11.36 27.47
N ALA A 130 29.79 -10.14 27.20
CA ALA A 130 28.44 -9.73 27.47
C ALA A 130 27.45 -10.78 26.93
N HIS A 131 26.35 -11.04 27.66
CA HIS A 131 25.38 -12.12 27.44
C HIS A 131 25.82 -13.53 27.87
N ASN A 132 26.99 -13.67 28.48
CA ASN A 132 27.31 -14.84 29.27
C ASN A 132 26.85 -14.60 30.71
N ALA A 133 26.04 -15.50 31.26
CA ALA A 133 25.41 -15.29 32.59
C ALA A 133 26.45 -15.03 33.70
N THR A 134 27.56 -15.76 33.73
CA THR A 134 28.63 -15.57 34.71
C THR A 134 29.36 -14.23 34.51
N ALA A 135 29.66 -13.83 33.28
CA ALA A 135 30.27 -12.53 32.98
C ALA A 135 29.32 -11.36 33.36
N ASP A 136 28.04 -11.49 33.08
CA ASP A 136 27.03 -10.48 33.44
C ASP A 136 26.87 -10.36 34.97
N VAL A 137 26.88 -11.48 35.71
CA VAL A 137 26.84 -11.50 37.19
C VAL A 137 28.13 -10.87 37.76
N GLU A 138 29.31 -11.15 37.21
CA GLU A 138 30.56 -10.53 37.63
C GLU A 138 30.53 -9.02 37.38
N ALA A 139 30.16 -8.57 36.20
CA ALA A 139 30.05 -7.16 35.84
C ALA A 139 29.03 -6.42 36.75
N THR A 140 27.84 -7.03 36.93
CA THR A 140 26.79 -6.48 37.84
C THR A 140 27.28 -6.35 39.26
N THR A 141 27.95 -7.40 39.79
CA THR A 141 28.47 -7.41 41.14
C THR A 141 29.58 -6.34 41.30
N ARG A 142 30.48 -6.23 40.33
CA ARG A 142 31.52 -5.22 40.27
C ARG A 142 30.92 -3.80 40.27
N CYS A 143 29.92 -3.54 39.40
CA CYS A 143 29.19 -2.27 39.37
C CYS A 143 28.49 -1.94 40.70
N PHE A 144 27.80 -2.90 41.28
CA PHE A 144 27.10 -2.74 42.55
C PHE A 144 28.06 -2.37 43.68
N LEU A 145 29.16 -3.10 43.84
CA LEU A 145 30.16 -2.83 44.86
C LEU A 145 30.86 -1.47 44.64
N GLU A 146 31.10 -1.09 43.38
CA GLU A 146 31.67 0.22 43.07
C GLU A 146 30.73 1.37 43.40
N LEU A 147 29.41 1.18 43.13
CA LEU A 147 28.39 2.15 43.54
C LEU A 147 28.30 2.30 45.05
N ILE A 148 28.47 1.20 45.84
CA ILE A 148 28.59 1.27 47.30
C ILE A 148 29.84 2.05 47.69
N ARG A 149 31.01 1.78 47.06
CA ARG A 149 32.25 2.47 47.32
C ARG A 149 32.14 3.98 47.05
N ARG A 150 31.42 4.35 45.98
CA ARG A 150 31.09 5.75 45.61
C ARG A 150 29.92 6.34 46.43
N LYS A 151 29.40 5.61 47.44
CA LYS A 151 28.31 6.01 48.35
C LYS A 151 27.02 6.40 47.61
N GLN A 152 26.69 5.64 46.56
CA GLN A 152 25.48 5.87 45.75
C GLN A 152 24.24 5.16 46.32
N TYR A 153 24.39 4.35 47.37
CA TYR A 153 23.33 3.73 48.16
C TYR A 153 23.23 4.31 49.57
N THR A 154 22.03 4.31 50.14
CA THR A 154 21.84 4.71 51.54
C THR A 154 22.00 3.51 52.49
N LYS A 155 22.18 3.82 53.82
CA LYS A 155 22.27 2.75 54.84
C LYS A 155 20.98 1.99 54.97
N GLU A 156 19.85 2.63 54.75
CA GLU A 156 18.53 2.04 54.79
C GLU A 156 18.33 1.06 53.63
N GLN A 157 18.76 1.40 52.41
CA GLN A 157 18.69 0.54 51.22
C GLN A 157 19.50 -0.76 51.41
N LEU A 158 20.66 -0.64 52.05
CA LEU A 158 21.56 -1.80 52.29
C LEU A 158 21.28 -2.54 53.61
N ASP A 159 20.39 -2.03 54.41
CA ASP A 159 20.14 -2.55 55.80
C ASP A 159 21.43 -2.70 56.61
N VAL A 160 22.21 -1.61 56.67
CA VAL A 160 23.54 -1.62 57.28
C VAL A 160 23.72 -0.49 58.32
N GLN A 161 24.64 -0.68 59.27
CA GLN A 161 24.99 0.33 60.27
C GLN A 161 25.78 1.50 59.60
N PRO A 162 25.74 2.70 60.18
CA PRO A 162 26.39 3.89 59.61
C PRO A 162 27.91 3.77 59.39
N ASP A 163 28.61 2.99 60.15
CA ASP A 163 30.03 2.72 60.05
C ASP A 163 30.41 1.76 58.92
N TYR A 164 29.40 1.09 58.31
CA TYR A 164 29.62 0.16 57.19
C TYR A 164 30.34 0.81 56.02
N PHE A 165 29.88 1.98 55.57
CA PHE A 165 30.49 2.67 54.44
C PHE A 165 31.96 3.09 54.67
N VAL A 166 32.27 3.51 55.91
CA VAL A 166 33.62 3.83 56.33
C VAL A 166 34.52 2.59 56.27
N ASN A 167 34.01 1.48 56.83
CA ASN A 167 34.73 0.21 56.82
C ASN A 167 34.88 -0.38 55.44
N PHE A 168 33.84 -0.27 54.60
CA PHE A 168 33.85 -0.76 53.21
C PHE A 168 34.89 0.04 52.39
N SER A 169 34.90 1.38 52.49
CA SER A 169 35.85 2.22 51.78
C SER A 169 37.30 2.02 52.26
N LYS A 170 37.53 1.73 53.55
CA LYS A 170 38.85 1.37 54.07
C LYS A 170 39.33 0.00 53.52
N ALA A 171 38.44 -0.94 53.39
CA ALA A 171 38.74 -2.26 52.84
C ALA A 171 38.96 -2.23 51.31
N ASN A 172 38.30 -1.27 50.63
CA ASN A 172 38.36 -1.09 49.16
C ASN A 172 38.83 0.32 48.81
N PRO A 173 40.14 0.67 49.03
CA PRO A 173 40.67 2.01 48.85
C PRO A 173 40.83 2.39 47.35
N LYS A 174 40.83 1.43 46.45
CA LYS A 174 40.88 1.57 44.97
C LYS A 174 39.57 1.08 44.36
N GLU A 175 39.42 1.27 43.06
CA GLU A 175 38.32 0.72 42.29
C GLU A 175 38.14 -0.80 42.50
N ILE A 176 36.91 -1.26 42.53
CA ILE A 176 36.62 -2.69 42.69
C ILE A 176 37.23 -3.47 41.51
N GLN A 177 38.09 -4.42 41.83
CA GLN A 177 38.73 -5.29 40.84
C GLN A 177 37.78 -6.42 40.43
N LEU A 178 38.10 -7.06 39.30
CA LEU A 178 37.40 -8.28 38.85
C LEU A 178 37.52 -9.34 39.96
N ILE A 179 36.40 -10.03 40.19
CA ILE A 179 36.31 -11.12 41.16
C ILE A 179 37.02 -12.37 40.62
N GLY A 180 37.04 -12.50 39.27
CA GLY A 180 37.68 -13.60 38.57
C GLY A 180 36.85 -14.91 38.61
N LEU A 181 35.53 -14.76 38.38
CA LEU A 181 34.66 -15.91 38.32
C LEU A 181 35.02 -16.77 37.10
N LYS A 182 35.09 -18.11 37.31
CA LYS A 182 35.41 -19.04 36.22
C LYS A 182 34.14 -19.45 35.50
N HIS A 183 34.15 -19.38 34.20
CA HIS A 183 33.04 -19.84 33.35
C HIS A 183 33.55 -20.60 32.12
N ILE A 184 32.70 -21.33 31.49
CA ILE A 184 32.96 -22.06 30.25
C ILE A 184 32.61 -21.14 29.08
N ASN A 185 33.47 -21.10 28.06
CA ASN A 185 33.10 -20.44 26.82
C ASN A 185 32.08 -21.31 26.07
N LEU A 186 30.81 -20.94 26.21
CA LEU A 186 29.66 -21.72 25.74
C LEU A 186 29.65 -21.87 24.23
N GLN A 187 30.00 -20.77 23.48
CA GLN A 187 30.08 -20.80 22.03
C GLN A 187 31.09 -21.85 21.53
N LYS A 188 32.29 -21.92 22.15
CA LYS A 188 33.29 -22.94 21.80
C LYS A 188 32.86 -24.35 22.19
N ALA A 189 32.14 -24.49 23.29
CA ALA A 189 31.62 -25.76 23.74
C ALA A 189 30.55 -26.29 22.78
N SER A 190 29.59 -25.47 22.38
CA SER A 190 28.55 -25.80 21.40
C SER A 190 29.16 -26.11 20.02
N ALA A 191 30.08 -25.27 19.53
CA ALA A 191 30.77 -25.51 18.23
C ALA A 191 31.47 -26.85 18.19
N LYS A 192 32.12 -27.27 19.28
CA LYS A 192 32.80 -28.56 19.36
C LYS A 192 31.82 -29.75 19.29
N ILE A 193 30.66 -29.62 19.90
CA ILE A 193 29.61 -30.66 19.82
C ILE A 193 29.04 -30.72 18.41
N HIS A 194 28.78 -29.60 17.76
CA HIS A 194 28.31 -29.53 16.38
C HIS A 194 29.34 -30.16 15.41
N GLU A 195 30.64 -29.86 15.55
CA GLU A 195 31.69 -30.49 14.73
C GLU A 195 31.72 -32.05 14.92
N GLN A 196 31.50 -32.55 16.15
CA GLN A 196 31.44 -33.99 16.42
C GLN A 196 30.22 -34.64 15.78
N LEU A 197 29.06 -33.98 15.81
CA LEU A 197 27.83 -34.47 15.20
C LEU A 197 27.92 -34.45 13.66
N GLN A 198 28.49 -33.41 13.06
CA GLN A 198 28.71 -33.32 11.62
C GLN A 198 29.67 -34.43 11.11
N GLN A 199 30.74 -34.72 11.81
CA GLN A 199 31.64 -35.85 11.47
C GLN A 199 30.93 -37.19 11.52
N THR A 200 29.90 -37.35 12.33
CA THR A 200 29.11 -38.59 12.43
C THR A 200 28.08 -38.69 11.30
N GLN A 201 27.51 -37.55 10.86
CA GLN A 201 26.55 -37.47 9.75
C GLN A 201 27.20 -37.58 8.35
N GLU A 202 28.45 -37.14 8.17
CA GLU A 202 29.17 -37.30 6.88
C GLU A 202 29.37 -38.77 6.48
N ILE A 203 29.19 -39.74 7.37
CA ILE A 203 29.24 -41.15 7.08
C ILE A 203 27.91 -41.72 6.52
N GLU A 204 26.80 -40.98 6.64
CA GLU A 204 25.47 -41.40 6.17
C GLU A 204 24.93 -40.60 4.98
N ASN A 205 25.69 -39.66 4.40
CA ASN A 205 25.26 -38.92 3.20
C ASN A 205 25.21 -39.87 1.99
N ILE A 206 24.05 -40.40 1.71
CA ILE A 206 23.69 -40.97 0.41
C ILE A 206 23.82 -39.82 -0.61
N GLU A 207 24.81 -39.95 -1.51
CA GLU A 207 24.93 -39.10 -2.71
C GLU A 207 23.62 -39.15 -3.49
N SER A 208 22.75 -38.14 -3.33
CA SER A 208 21.64 -37.92 -4.24
C SER A 208 22.26 -37.39 -5.53
N PHE A 209 22.38 -38.26 -6.54
CA PHE A 209 22.74 -37.90 -7.91
C PHE A 209 21.58 -37.04 -8.45
N VAL A 210 21.70 -35.73 -8.35
CA VAL A 210 20.81 -34.81 -9.07
C VAL A 210 21.43 -34.62 -10.46
N ASP A 211 20.66 -34.90 -11.48
CA ASP A 211 21.09 -34.69 -12.85
C ASP A 211 21.19 -33.18 -13.16
N VAL A 212 22.44 -32.69 -13.21
CA VAL A 212 22.74 -31.29 -13.55
C VAL A 212 22.17 -30.90 -14.92
N SER A 213 21.95 -31.91 -15.80
CA SER A 213 21.34 -31.66 -17.11
C SER A 213 19.90 -31.18 -17.06
N GLU A 214 19.13 -31.55 -16.02
CA GLU A 214 17.75 -31.04 -15.81
C GLU A 214 17.76 -29.58 -15.43
N LEU A 215 18.73 -29.13 -14.61
CA LEU A 215 18.85 -27.73 -14.22
C LEU A 215 19.20 -26.81 -15.42
N GLU A 216 20.03 -27.24 -16.35
CA GLU A 216 20.40 -26.45 -17.52
C GLU A 216 19.15 -26.12 -18.38
N ASN A 217 18.24 -27.08 -18.52
CA ASN A 217 17.04 -26.99 -19.35
C ASN A 217 15.81 -26.45 -18.60
N ALA A 218 15.87 -26.34 -17.27
CA ALA A 218 14.74 -25.85 -16.47
C ALA A 218 14.45 -24.37 -16.75
N ASN A 219 13.18 -24.01 -16.84
CA ASN A 219 12.77 -22.62 -16.84
C ASN A 219 12.65 -22.13 -15.39
N PHE A 220 13.26 -21.00 -15.10
CA PHE A 220 13.07 -20.32 -13.83
C PHE A 220 12.14 -19.12 -14.01
N VAL A 221 11.20 -18.95 -13.10
CA VAL A 221 10.34 -17.77 -12.99
C VAL A 221 10.22 -17.34 -11.53
N HIS A 222 10.10 -16.05 -11.29
CA HIS A 222 9.91 -15.53 -9.95
C HIS A 222 8.47 -15.71 -9.45
N LEU A 223 8.30 -16.50 -8.38
CA LEU A 223 7.01 -16.75 -7.74
C LEU A 223 6.72 -15.85 -6.53
N HIS A 224 7.69 -15.05 -6.07
CA HIS A 224 7.59 -14.19 -4.89
C HIS A 224 8.15 -12.80 -5.20
N ASN A 225 7.28 -11.88 -5.58
CA ASN A 225 7.64 -10.52 -5.96
C ASN A 225 6.72 -9.49 -5.31
N HIS A 226 7.30 -8.39 -4.88
CA HIS A 226 6.59 -7.24 -4.34
C HIS A 226 6.65 -6.06 -5.31
N SER A 227 5.50 -5.44 -5.57
CA SER A 227 5.42 -4.21 -6.34
C SER A 227 5.28 -2.97 -5.44
N GLN A 228 5.22 -1.80 -6.07
CA GLN A 228 4.92 -0.54 -5.38
C GLN A 228 3.61 -0.55 -4.57
N PHE A 229 2.73 -1.54 -4.78
CA PHE A 229 1.51 -1.74 -4.01
C PHE A 229 1.75 -2.46 -2.68
N SER A 230 2.93 -3.02 -2.45
CA SER A 230 3.51 -3.24 -1.12
C SER A 230 4.00 -1.88 -0.60
N VAL A 231 3.05 -1.02 -0.19
CA VAL A 231 3.21 0.43 0.00
C VAL A 231 4.43 0.77 0.86
N LEU A 232 5.34 1.59 0.32
CA LEU A 232 6.62 1.98 0.93
C LEU A 232 7.53 0.79 1.29
N GLN A 233 7.39 -0.35 0.62
CA GLN A 233 8.21 -1.55 0.87
C GLN A 233 8.86 -2.10 -0.39
N SER A 234 8.44 -1.69 -1.59
CA SER A 234 9.07 -2.07 -2.86
C SER A 234 9.12 -0.88 -3.82
N THR A 235 10.17 -0.82 -4.62
CA THR A 235 10.34 0.18 -5.69
C THR A 235 9.89 -0.33 -7.04
N ILE A 236 9.54 -1.63 -7.19
CA ILE A 236 9.16 -2.23 -8.47
C ILE A 236 7.80 -1.71 -8.92
N SER A 237 7.74 -0.98 -10.02
CA SER A 237 6.47 -0.69 -10.67
C SER A 237 5.93 -1.94 -11.39
N ILE A 238 4.62 -2.00 -11.63
CA ILE A 238 4.02 -3.09 -12.42
C ILE A 238 4.65 -3.20 -13.82
N LYS A 239 4.96 -2.06 -14.44
CA LYS A 239 5.63 -2.03 -15.74
C LYS A 239 7.05 -2.59 -15.69
N ASP A 240 7.81 -2.22 -14.66
CA ASP A 240 9.17 -2.68 -14.49
C ASP A 240 9.21 -4.19 -14.18
N LEU A 241 8.23 -4.71 -13.42
CA LEU A 241 8.09 -6.14 -13.17
C LEU A 241 7.91 -6.92 -14.48
N VAL A 242 6.99 -6.49 -15.35
CA VAL A 242 6.75 -7.14 -16.64
C VAL A 242 7.95 -6.97 -17.59
N ALA A 243 8.55 -5.77 -17.62
CA ALA A 243 9.73 -5.50 -18.44
C ALA A 243 10.95 -6.34 -18.01
N SER A 244 11.19 -6.48 -16.71
CA SER A 244 12.28 -7.32 -16.17
C SER A 244 12.04 -8.81 -16.48
N THR A 245 10.79 -9.28 -16.39
CA THR A 245 10.41 -10.64 -16.79
C THR A 245 10.74 -10.91 -18.25
N ALA A 246 10.35 -9.99 -19.15
CA ALA A 246 10.66 -10.06 -20.57
C ALA A 246 12.19 -9.98 -20.85
N LYS A 247 12.90 -9.04 -20.20
CA LYS A 247 14.36 -8.86 -20.30
C LYS A 247 15.12 -10.17 -20.00
N HIS A 248 14.62 -10.94 -19.04
CA HIS A 248 15.24 -12.19 -18.62
C HIS A 248 14.63 -13.45 -19.29
N ASN A 249 13.82 -13.28 -20.34
CA ASN A 249 13.16 -14.34 -21.10
C ASN A 249 12.40 -15.36 -20.22
N MET A 250 11.71 -14.88 -19.18
CA MET A 250 10.86 -15.71 -18.35
C MET A 250 9.45 -15.77 -18.90
N ASN A 251 8.87 -16.97 -19.00
CA ASN A 251 7.56 -17.21 -19.59
C ASN A 251 6.38 -17.03 -18.59
N ALA A 252 6.67 -16.74 -17.34
CA ALA A 252 5.68 -16.44 -16.31
C ALA A 252 6.28 -15.54 -15.22
N VAL A 253 5.42 -14.90 -14.43
CA VAL A 253 5.83 -14.15 -13.24
C VAL A 253 4.65 -14.04 -12.26
N ALA A 254 4.91 -14.11 -10.96
CA ALA A 254 3.91 -13.89 -9.93
C ALA A 254 3.96 -12.46 -9.39
N LEU A 255 2.81 -11.94 -8.98
CA LEU A 255 2.68 -10.75 -8.14
C LEU A 255 2.13 -11.17 -6.78
N THR A 256 2.85 -10.87 -5.69
CA THR A 256 2.56 -11.33 -4.33
C THR A 256 2.72 -10.20 -3.31
N ASP A 257 2.04 -9.09 -3.53
CA ASP A 257 2.10 -7.92 -2.64
C ASP A 257 1.66 -8.23 -1.21
N HIS A 258 2.16 -7.49 -0.23
CA HIS A 258 1.85 -7.66 1.19
C HIS A 258 0.36 -7.40 1.49
N ALA A 259 -0.35 -8.45 1.83
CA ALA A 259 -1.72 -8.49 2.36
C ALA A 259 -2.75 -7.66 1.56
N ASN A 260 -2.50 -7.40 0.28
CA ASN A 260 -3.45 -6.69 -0.57
C ASN A 260 -3.36 -7.19 -2.02
N MET A 261 -4.38 -6.85 -2.81
CA MET A 261 -4.47 -7.16 -4.23
C MET A 261 -4.58 -5.90 -5.10
N MET A 262 -4.10 -4.78 -4.58
CA MET A 262 -4.20 -3.46 -5.24
C MET A 262 -3.57 -3.45 -6.63
N GLY A 263 -2.45 -4.16 -6.81
CA GLY A 263 -1.73 -4.28 -8.07
C GLY A 263 -2.28 -5.32 -9.05
N ALA A 264 -3.18 -6.23 -8.61
CA ALA A 264 -3.54 -7.43 -9.38
C ALA A 264 -4.14 -7.10 -10.77
N PHE A 265 -5.09 -6.18 -10.84
CA PHE A 265 -5.72 -5.81 -12.10
C PHE A 265 -4.75 -5.08 -13.03
N HIS A 266 -3.97 -4.16 -12.50
CA HIS A 266 -2.92 -3.46 -13.25
C HIS A 266 -1.88 -4.44 -13.82
N PHE A 267 -1.50 -5.44 -13.04
CA PHE A 267 -0.56 -6.46 -13.43
C PHE A 267 -1.07 -7.30 -14.60
N VAL A 268 -2.28 -7.85 -14.50
CA VAL A 268 -2.87 -8.64 -15.60
C VAL A 268 -3.05 -7.80 -16.86
N LYS A 269 -3.50 -6.55 -16.71
CA LYS A 269 -3.67 -5.61 -17.84
C LYS A 269 -2.33 -5.31 -18.54
N GLU A 270 -1.25 -5.09 -17.78
CA GLU A 270 0.07 -4.82 -18.35
C GLU A 270 0.66 -6.05 -19.03
N VAL A 271 0.55 -7.24 -18.44
CA VAL A 271 0.97 -8.51 -19.08
C VAL A 271 0.20 -8.74 -20.37
N LYS A 272 -1.11 -8.54 -20.38
CA LYS A 272 -1.94 -8.68 -21.58
C LYS A 272 -1.53 -7.71 -22.68
N ASN A 273 -1.24 -6.45 -22.31
CA ASN A 273 -0.74 -5.46 -23.26
C ASN A 273 0.63 -5.85 -23.83
N HIS A 274 1.54 -6.35 -22.98
CA HIS A 274 2.85 -6.86 -23.41
C HIS A 274 2.67 -8.03 -24.40
N ASN A 275 1.87 -9.04 -24.05
CA ASN A 275 1.65 -10.23 -24.89
C ASN A 275 1.04 -9.87 -26.24
N ARG A 276 0.11 -8.90 -26.30
CA ARG A 276 -0.44 -8.41 -27.57
C ARG A 276 0.66 -7.82 -28.46
N ILE A 277 1.54 -6.97 -27.88
CA ILE A 277 2.63 -6.36 -28.63
C ILE A 277 3.63 -7.42 -29.13
N ILE A 278 4.02 -8.38 -28.28
CA ILE A 278 4.94 -9.47 -28.66
C ILE A 278 4.33 -10.33 -29.76
N LYS A 279 3.03 -10.65 -29.67
CA LYS A 279 2.34 -11.41 -30.71
C LYS A 279 2.35 -10.69 -32.07
N GLU A 280 1.99 -9.40 -32.09
CA GLU A 280 2.05 -8.57 -33.30
C GLU A 280 3.47 -8.52 -33.90
N GLN A 281 4.49 -8.34 -33.06
CA GLN A 281 5.91 -8.33 -33.50
C GLN A 281 6.38 -9.70 -34.01
N ASN A 282 5.96 -10.79 -33.39
CA ASN A 282 6.29 -12.15 -33.82
C ASN A 282 5.62 -12.50 -35.17
N GLU A 283 4.37 -12.08 -35.38
CA GLU A 283 3.66 -12.23 -36.65
C GLU A 283 4.41 -11.45 -37.77
N GLU A 284 4.82 -10.20 -37.51
CA GLU A 284 5.63 -9.43 -38.48
C GLU A 284 7.00 -10.05 -38.77
N ALA A 285 7.68 -10.57 -37.74
CA ALA A 285 8.99 -11.26 -37.89
C ALA A 285 8.86 -12.52 -38.76
N LEU A 286 7.82 -13.33 -38.49
CA LEU A 286 7.53 -14.53 -39.28
C LEU A 286 7.21 -14.20 -40.75
N GLU A 287 6.44 -13.14 -41.04
CA GLU A 287 6.18 -12.67 -42.40
C GLU A 287 7.47 -12.26 -43.13
N LYS A 288 8.45 -11.74 -42.40
CA LYS A 288 9.78 -11.36 -42.93
C LYS A 288 10.77 -12.53 -42.97
N GLY A 289 10.40 -13.72 -42.45
CA GLY A 289 11.29 -14.88 -42.36
C GLY A 289 12.36 -14.76 -41.26
N GLU A 290 12.12 -13.93 -40.25
CA GLU A 290 12.97 -13.68 -39.10
C GLU A 290 12.55 -14.58 -37.90
N VAL A 291 13.40 -14.66 -36.88
CA VAL A 291 13.11 -15.39 -35.63
C VAL A 291 12.14 -14.58 -34.77
N PRO A 292 11.22 -15.23 -34.02
CA PRO A 292 10.34 -14.53 -33.07
C PRO A 292 11.11 -13.64 -32.10
N VAL A 293 10.54 -12.47 -31.78
CA VAL A 293 11.19 -11.42 -30.99
C VAL A 293 11.17 -11.74 -29.48
N GLY A 294 10.17 -12.51 -29.02
CA GLY A 294 10.03 -12.87 -27.60
C GLY A 294 8.90 -13.86 -27.34
N GLU A 295 8.73 -14.23 -26.10
CA GLU A 295 7.67 -15.14 -25.64
C GLU A 295 6.57 -14.39 -24.88
N GLU A 296 5.36 -14.96 -24.91
CA GLU A 296 4.25 -14.48 -24.09
C GLU A 296 4.49 -14.80 -22.61
N ILE A 297 4.10 -13.90 -21.70
CA ILE A 297 4.25 -14.05 -20.26
C ILE A 297 2.92 -14.51 -19.66
N LYS A 298 2.94 -15.55 -18.81
CA LYS A 298 1.79 -15.98 -18.01
C LYS A 298 1.75 -15.21 -16.69
N PRO A 299 0.68 -14.43 -16.39
CA PRO A 299 0.54 -13.78 -15.10
C PRO A 299 0.07 -14.79 -14.03
N ILE A 300 0.74 -14.80 -12.88
CA ILE A 300 0.35 -15.56 -11.70
C ILE A 300 -0.07 -14.56 -10.63
N ILE A 301 -1.33 -14.60 -10.21
CA ILE A 301 -1.87 -13.69 -9.19
C ILE A 301 -1.74 -14.36 -7.84
N GLY A 302 -1.12 -13.66 -6.89
CA GLY A 302 -0.98 -14.08 -5.52
C GLY A 302 -1.06 -12.92 -4.54
N CYS A 303 -0.85 -13.24 -3.28
CA CYS A 303 -0.75 -12.29 -2.18
C CYS A 303 0.08 -12.91 -1.06
N GLU A 304 0.98 -12.14 -0.46
CA GLU A 304 1.67 -12.54 0.77
C GLU A 304 0.86 -12.07 1.97
N PHE A 305 0.17 -13.00 2.63
CA PHE A 305 -0.69 -12.70 3.78
C PHE A 305 0.07 -12.74 5.10
N PHE A 306 -0.39 -11.95 6.07
CA PHE A 306 0.00 -12.05 7.47
C PHE A 306 -0.98 -12.98 8.20
N VAL A 307 -0.58 -14.23 8.45
CA VAL A 307 -1.41 -15.25 9.09
C VAL A 307 -1.12 -15.28 10.58
N CYS A 308 -2.02 -14.71 11.40
CA CYS A 308 -1.90 -14.61 12.84
C CYS A 308 -2.66 -15.75 13.57
N GLU A 309 -2.58 -15.78 14.90
CA GLU A 309 -3.28 -16.78 15.72
C GLU A 309 -4.80 -16.57 15.67
N ASP A 310 -5.25 -15.33 15.87
CA ASP A 310 -6.67 -14.93 15.82
C ASP A 310 -6.76 -13.51 15.26
N HIS A 311 -7.27 -13.36 14.02
CA HIS A 311 -7.35 -12.07 13.33
C HIS A 311 -8.32 -11.09 13.99
N LEU A 312 -9.29 -11.57 14.78
CA LEU A 312 -10.25 -10.72 15.49
C LEU A 312 -9.68 -10.20 16.83
N ASN A 313 -8.64 -10.85 17.36
CA ASN A 313 -8.02 -10.44 18.60
C ASN A 313 -7.12 -9.20 18.40
N LYS A 314 -7.49 -8.09 19.04
CA LYS A 314 -6.76 -6.81 19.00
C LYS A 314 -6.20 -6.42 20.38
N SER A 315 -6.17 -7.37 21.35
CA SER A 315 -5.72 -7.10 22.72
C SER A 315 -4.20 -7.11 22.87
N HIS A 316 -3.49 -7.85 22.03
CA HIS A 316 -2.03 -7.92 21.99
C HIS A 316 -1.52 -7.83 20.56
N LYS A 317 -0.25 -7.45 20.43
CA LYS A 317 0.40 -7.19 19.15
C LYS A 317 0.87 -8.52 18.55
N ASP A 318 0.11 -9.02 17.57
CA ASP A 318 0.45 -10.17 16.75
C ASP A 318 0.41 -9.73 15.28
N TYR A 319 1.57 -9.72 14.60
CA TYR A 319 1.67 -9.37 13.19
C TYR A 319 1.37 -10.55 12.25
N GLY A 320 1.34 -11.79 12.80
CA GLY A 320 1.22 -13.00 11.99
C GLY A 320 2.50 -13.38 11.25
N TYR A 321 2.45 -14.53 10.59
CA TYR A 321 3.50 -15.07 9.72
C TYR A 321 3.22 -14.71 8.26
N GLN A 322 4.28 -14.48 7.49
CA GLN A 322 4.19 -14.16 6.07
C GLN A 322 4.07 -15.44 5.25
N ILE A 323 2.95 -15.64 4.59
CA ILE A 323 2.63 -16.83 3.80
C ILE A 323 2.18 -16.40 2.41
N VAL A 324 2.79 -16.98 1.36
CA VAL A 324 2.45 -16.66 -0.02
C VAL A 324 1.35 -17.59 -0.53
N LEU A 325 0.25 -17.01 -0.98
CA LEU A 325 -0.88 -17.72 -1.58
C LEU A 325 -1.02 -17.33 -3.05
N LEU A 326 -1.05 -18.31 -3.96
CA LEU A 326 -1.18 -18.10 -5.40
C LEU A 326 -2.50 -18.69 -5.90
N ALA A 327 -3.21 -18.00 -6.77
CA ALA A 327 -4.43 -18.47 -7.39
C ALA A 327 -4.14 -19.43 -8.55
N LYS A 328 -4.76 -20.63 -8.56
CA LYS A 328 -4.66 -21.57 -9.68
C LYS A 328 -5.54 -21.16 -10.86
N ASN A 329 -6.68 -20.57 -10.58
CA ASN A 329 -7.68 -20.17 -11.56
C ASN A 329 -8.55 -19.02 -11.03
N LYS A 330 -9.63 -18.69 -11.75
CA LYS A 330 -10.53 -17.60 -11.36
C LYS A 330 -11.21 -17.82 -10.01
N ASN A 331 -11.49 -19.05 -9.60
CA ASN A 331 -12.06 -19.36 -8.29
C ASN A 331 -11.02 -19.10 -7.18
N GLY A 332 -9.77 -19.54 -7.36
CA GLY A 332 -8.66 -19.21 -6.46
C GLY A 332 -8.43 -17.70 -6.33
N TYR A 333 -8.48 -16.97 -7.44
CA TYR A 333 -8.43 -15.50 -7.40
C TYR A 333 -9.57 -14.92 -6.55
N GLN A 334 -10.80 -15.43 -6.69
CA GLN A 334 -11.95 -14.98 -5.91
C GLN A 334 -11.76 -15.25 -4.41
N ASN A 335 -11.14 -16.38 -4.07
CA ASN A 335 -10.78 -16.72 -2.70
C ASN A 335 -9.71 -15.76 -2.14
N LEU A 336 -8.69 -15.38 -2.93
CA LEU A 336 -7.74 -14.32 -2.54
C LEU A 336 -8.43 -12.99 -2.30
N VAL A 337 -9.39 -12.59 -3.14
CA VAL A 337 -10.19 -11.37 -2.97
C VAL A 337 -10.93 -11.37 -1.62
N LYS A 338 -11.56 -12.50 -1.25
CA LYS A 338 -12.23 -12.65 0.04
C LYS A 338 -11.24 -12.52 1.21
N MET A 339 -10.13 -13.25 1.16
CA MET A 339 -9.11 -13.21 2.21
C MET A 339 -8.49 -11.81 2.36
N ALA A 340 -8.14 -11.15 1.24
CA ALA A 340 -7.60 -9.80 1.26
C ALA A 340 -8.60 -8.77 1.82
N SER A 341 -9.89 -8.94 1.53
CA SER A 341 -10.95 -8.09 2.07
C SER A 341 -11.10 -8.28 3.59
N ILE A 342 -11.19 -9.52 4.07
CA ILE A 342 -11.28 -9.86 5.51
C ILE A 342 -10.06 -9.31 6.26
N ALA A 343 -8.87 -9.39 5.68
CA ALA A 343 -7.65 -8.88 6.30
C ALA A 343 -7.76 -7.38 6.65
N TYR A 344 -8.44 -6.60 5.81
CA TYR A 344 -8.64 -5.16 6.04
C TYR A 344 -9.88 -4.85 6.87
N THR A 345 -11.01 -5.53 6.61
CA THR A 345 -12.29 -5.19 7.28
C THR A 345 -12.33 -5.66 8.72
N ASP A 346 -11.90 -6.89 8.97
CA ASP A 346 -12.00 -7.53 10.27
C ASP A 346 -10.64 -7.66 10.97
N GLY A 347 -9.61 -8.04 10.20
CA GLY A 347 -8.30 -8.41 10.72
C GLY A 347 -7.30 -7.29 10.91
N PHE A 348 -7.61 -6.05 10.51
CA PHE A 348 -6.65 -4.96 10.58
C PHE A 348 -6.29 -4.58 12.02
N TYR A 349 -5.04 -4.80 12.38
CA TYR A 349 -4.44 -4.35 13.65
C TYR A 349 -2.94 -4.18 13.45
N TYR A 350 -2.47 -2.95 13.27
CA TYR A 350 -1.15 -2.54 12.77
C TYR A 350 -0.88 -2.94 11.31
N VAL A 351 -1.19 -4.18 10.92
CA VAL A 351 -1.14 -4.71 9.54
C VAL A 351 -2.45 -5.45 9.24
N PRO A 352 -2.83 -5.62 7.96
CA PRO A 352 -3.97 -6.44 7.58
C PRO A 352 -3.65 -7.92 7.84
N ARG A 353 -4.47 -8.63 8.64
CA ARG A 353 -4.20 -10.00 9.07
C ARG A 353 -5.36 -10.93 8.76
N ILE A 354 -5.05 -12.18 8.50
CA ILE A 354 -6.00 -13.30 8.52
C ILE A 354 -5.53 -14.34 9.54
N ASP A 355 -6.33 -15.36 9.81
CA ASP A 355 -5.92 -16.52 10.60
C ASP A 355 -6.14 -17.82 9.82
N LYS A 356 -5.73 -18.94 10.41
CA LYS A 356 -5.87 -20.26 9.79
C LYS A 356 -7.31 -20.65 9.50
N LYS A 357 -8.30 -20.14 10.25
CA LYS A 357 -9.73 -20.41 10.00
C LYS A 357 -10.18 -19.75 8.71
N VAL A 358 -9.74 -18.51 8.45
CA VAL A 358 -10.02 -17.82 7.18
C VAL A 358 -9.35 -18.55 6.02
N VAL A 359 -8.10 -19.01 6.21
CA VAL A 359 -7.40 -19.81 5.20
C VAL A 359 -8.16 -21.10 4.90
N GLU A 360 -8.58 -21.86 5.92
CA GLU A 360 -9.38 -23.10 5.73
C GLU A 360 -10.68 -22.84 4.98
N GLN A 361 -11.34 -21.72 5.23
CA GLN A 361 -12.61 -21.37 4.57
C GLN A 361 -12.45 -21.08 3.09
N TYR A 362 -11.30 -20.52 2.66
CA TYR A 362 -11.07 -20.04 1.29
C TYR A 362 -9.87 -20.72 0.61
N LYS A 363 -9.52 -21.95 1.00
CA LYS A 363 -8.32 -22.67 0.52
C LYS A 363 -8.43 -23.24 -0.89
N ASP A 364 -9.64 -23.40 -1.43
CA ASP A 364 -9.84 -24.10 -2.70
C ASP A 364 -9.19 -23.34 -3.86
N ASP A 365 -8.55 -24.06 -4.77
CA ASP A 365 -7.84 -23.54 -5.93
C ASP A 365 -6.68 -22.57 -5.59
N ILE A 366 -6.05 -22.78 -4.43
CA ILE A 366 -4.89 -22.01 -3.95
C ILE A 366 -3.66 -22.92 -3.90
N ILE A 367 -2.51 -22.38 -4.34
CA ILE A 367 -1.17 -22.92 -4.10
C ILE A 367 -0.55 -22.11 -2.95
N VAL A 368 0.15 -22.78 -2.05
CA VAL A 368 0.79 -22.17 -0.88
C VAL A 368 2.31 -22.36 -0.96
N LEU A 369 3.05 -21.25 -0.80
CA LEU A 369 4.48 -21.26 -0.53
C LEU A 369 4.70 -20.91 0.94
N SER A 370 5.62 -21.63 1.61
CA SER A 370 5.84 -21.49 3.07
C SER A 370 6.34 -20.12 3.53
N GLY A 371 6.73 -19.25 2.58
CA GLY A 371 7.17 -17.88 2.85
C GLY A 371 8.68 -17.78 3.15
N ASN A 372 9.12 -16.56 3.39
CA ASN A 372 10.50 -16.19 3.72
C ASN A 372 10.86 -16.53 5.18
N LEU A 373 11.91 -15.94 5.77
CA LEU A 373 12.28 -16.15 7.18
C LEU A 373 11.18 -15.75 8.19
N TYR A 374 10.20 -14.96 7.77
CA TYR A 374 9.02 -14.58 8.56
C TYR A 374 7.81 -15.51 8.30
N GLY A 375 7.94 -16.51 7.41
CA GLY A 375 6.98 -17.59 7.24
C GLY A 375 6.83 -18.43 8.50
N GLU A 376 5.69 -19.12 8.71
CA GLU A 376 5.42 -19.82 9.96
C GLU A 376 6.45 -20.91 10.26
N VAL A 377 6.76 -21.75 9.26
CA VAL A 377 7.72 -22.84 9.43
C VAL A 377 9.13 -22.30 9.68
N SER A 378 9.60 -21.38 8.85
CA SER A 378 10.94 -20.77 8.93
C SER A 378 11.14 -20.00 10.23
N SER A 379 10.15 -19.18 10.61
CA SER A 379 10.20 -18.40 11.85
C SER A 379 10.22 -19.30 13.10
N LYS A 380 9.47 -20.41 13.09
CA LYS A 380 9.48 -21.36 14.19
C LYS A 380 10.79 -22.12 14.31
N ILE A 381 11.46 -22.46 13.19
CA ILE A 381 12.81 -23.03 13.21
C ILE A 381 13.78 -22.11 13.95
N LEU A 382 13.74 -20.81 13.69
CA LEU A 382 14.66 -19.84 14.28
C LEU A 382 14.32 -19.45 15.72
N ASN A 383 13.01 -19.25 16.02
CA ASN A 383 12.58 -18.53 17.23
C ASN A 383 11.84 -19.40 18.26
N VAL A 384 11.42 -20.62 17.88
CA VAL A 384 10.61 -21.48 18.77
C VAL A 384 11.23 -22.86 18.93
N GLY A 385 11.47 -23.56 17.82
CA GLY A 385 12.05 -24.89 17.78
C GLY A 385 11.56 -25.71 16.60
N GLU A 386 12.36 -26.68 16.19
CA GLU A 386 12.09 -27.52 15.01
C GLU A 386 10.81 -28.34 15.14
N LYS A 387 10.51 -28.83 16.34
CA LYS A 387 9.29 -29.60 16.61
C LYS A 387 8.03 -28.76 16.32
N GLN A 388 7.99 -27.52 16.77
CA GLN A 388 6.85 -26.61 16.52
C GLN A 388 6.79 -26.16 15.05
N ALA A 389 7.95 -26.06 14.40
CA ALA A 389 8.02 -25.83 12.96
C ALA A 389 7.46 -27.01 12.16
N GLU A 390 7.78 -28.24 12.59
CA GLU A 390 7.26 -29.47 12.02
C GLU A 390 5.74 -29.59 12.19
N GLU A 391 5.20 -29.26 13.36
CA GLU A 391 3.75 -29.21 13.61
C GLU A 391 3.05 -28.20 12.69
N ALA A 392 3.67 -27.05 12.44
CA ALA A 392 3.16 -26.06 11.49
C ALA A 392 3.18 -26.58 10.03
N LEU A 393 4.30 -27.19 9.61
CA LEU A 393 4.43 -27.80 8.28
C LEU A 393 3.33 -28.85 8.05
N VAL A 394 3.13 -29.76 9.00
CA VAL A 394 2.09 -30.80 8.89
C VAL A 394 0.71 -30.20 8.73
N TRP A 395 0.40 -29.12 9.46
CA TRP A 395 -0.90 -28.43 9.31
C TRP A 395 -1.08 -27.91 7.89
N TRP A 396 -0.07 -27.20 7.33
CA TRP A 396 -0.13 -26.65 5.97
C TRP A 396 -0.25 -27.77 4.92
N GLN A 397 0.54 -28.82 5.04
CA GLN A 397 0.49 -29.97 4.14
C GLN A 397 -0.87 -30.69 4.22
N ASP A 398 -1.45 -30.83 5.39
CA ASP A 398 -2.77 -31.46 5.55
C ASP A 398 -3.88 -30.67 4.86
N GLN A 399 -3.79 -29.34 4.86
CA GLN A 399 -4.77 -28.48 4.21
C GLN A 399 -4.65 -28.43 2.68
N PHE A 400 -3.41 -28.40 2.16
CA PHE A 400 -3.15 -28.09 0.75
C PHE A 400 -2.56 -29.27 -0.05
N LYS A 401 -2.11 -30.34 0.61
CA LYS A 401 -1.55 -31.55 -0.03
C LYS A 401 -0.45 -31.19 -1.04
N ASP A 402 -0.62 -31.59 -2.31
CA ASP A 402 0.33 -31.34 -3.40
C ASP A 402 0.43 -29.88 -3.85
N ASP A 403 -0.41 -29.00 -3.30
CA ASP A 403 -0.40 -27.56 -3.57
C ASP A 403 0.34 -26.76 -2.48
N PHE A 404 0.97 -27.44 -1.52
CA PHE A 404 1.87 -26.84 -0.54
C PHE A 404 3.33 -27.09 -0.92
N TYR A 405 4.13 -26.02 -0.98
CA TYR A 405 5.54 -26.05 -1.30
C TYR A 405 6.36 -25.38 -0.20
N LEU A 406 7.50 -25.98 0.14
CA LEU A 406 8.49 -25.34 1.00
C LEU A 406 9.36 -24.40 0.16
N GLU A 407 9.37 -23.13 0.55
CA GLU A 407 10.10 -22.09 -0.13
C GLU A 407 11.49 -21.93 0.46
N ILE A 408 12.51 -22.01 -0.39
CA ILE A 408 13.92 -21.80 -0.01
C ILE A 408 14.49 -20.56 -0.72
N MET A 409 15.29 -19.78 0.00
CA MET A 409 15.89 -18.54 -0.48
C MET A 409 17.40 -18.51 -0.19
N GLN A 410 18.13 -17.74 -0.97
CA GLN A 410 19.59 -17.57 -0.78
C GLN A 410 20.01 -16.11 -0.98
N HIS A 411 19.89 -15.29 0.07
CA HIS A 411 20.39 -13.92 0.11
C HIS A 411 21.70 -13.81 0.92
N ASN A 412 22.50 -14.86 0.94
CA ASN A 412 23.78 -14.92 1.64
C ASN A 412 23.70 -14.67 3.16
N GLN A 413 22.59 -15.07 3.80
CA GLN A 413 22.38 -14.97 5.24
C GLN A 413 22.61 -16.30 5.94
N GLU A 414 23.15 -16.23 7.17
CA GLU A 414 23.35 -17.43 7.99
C GLU A 414 22.02 -18.06 8.42
N ASP A 415 21.04 -17.24 8.79
CA ASP A 415 19.71 -17.68 9.18
C ASP A 415 18.99 -18.45 8.05
N GLU A 416 19.14 -18.01 6.79
CA GLU A 416 18.62 -18.73 5.63
C GLU A 416 19.30 -20.08 5.42
N ARG A 417 20.62 -20.15 5.56
CA ARG A 417 21.36 -21.42 5.46
C ARG A 417 20.85 -22.44 6.48
N ARG A 418 20.64 -22.00 7.73
CA ARG A 418 20.10 -22.85 8.79
C ARG A 418 18.68 -23.30 8.47
N VAL A 419 17.80 -22.37 8.08
CA VAL A 419 16.41 -22.68 7.70
C VAL A 419 16.37 -23.63 6.50
N ASN A 420 17.11 -23.36 5.44
CA ASN A 420 17.15 -24.19 4.24
C ASN A 420 17.60 -25.62 4.54
N GLN A 421 18.56 -25.80 5.46
CA GLN A 421 18.98 -27.14 5.88
C GLN A 421 17.82 -27.92 6.49
N VAL A 422 17.11 -27.34 7.45
CA VAL A 422 15.97 -27.99 8.11
C VAL A 422 14.80 -28.21 7.14
N LEU A 423 14.53 -27.24 6.26
CA LEU A 423 13.48 -27.39 5.25
C LEU A 423 13.76 -28.53 4.27
N LYS A 424 15.03 -28.78 3.89
CA LYS A 424 15.44 -29.94 3.08
C LYS A 424 15.19 -31.26 3.81
N GLU A 425 15.50 -31.31 5.11
CA GLU A 425 15.23 -32.50 5.94
C GLU A 425 13.71 -32.75 6.05
N PHE A 426 12.92 -31.69 6.24
CA PHE A 426 11.46 -31.77 6.28
C PHE A 426 10.86 -32.17 4.92
N ALA A 427 11.37 -31.62 3.81
CA ALA A 427 10.96 -31.96 2.46
C ALA A 427 11.09 -33.47 2.21
N ASN A 428 12.25 -34.06 2.56
CA ASN A 428 12.48 -35.48 2.45
C ASN A 428 11.61 -36.32 3.39
N LYS A 429 11.44 -35.88 4.63
CA LYS A 429 10.65 -36.61 5.66
C LYS A 429 9.17 -36.67 5.36
N TYR A 430 8.60 -35.61 4.81
CA TYR A 430 7.16 -35.43 4.58
C TYR A 430 6.76 -35.51 3.12
N ASP A 431 7.70 -35.75 2.21
CA ASP A 431 7.48 -35.76 0.76
C ASP A 431 6.83 -34.45 0.26
N VAL A 432 7.35 -33.30 0.73
CA VAL A 432 6.93 -31.97 0.32
C VAL A 432 7.96 -31.38 -0.63
N LYS A 433 7.49 -30.84 -1.76
CA LYS A 433 8.39 -30.27 -2.79
C LYS A 433 8.97 -28.92 -2.35
N LEU A 434 10.25 -28.72 -2.70
CA LEU A 434 10.94 -27.45 -2.53
C LEU A 434 10.76 -26.56 -3.77
N VAL A 435 10.63 -25.27 -3.58
CA VAL A 435 10.72 -24.24 -4.64
C VAL A 435 11.70 -23.14 -4.26
N ALA A 436 12.48 -22.69 -5.23
CA ALA A 436 13.45 -21.62 -5.06
C ALA A 436 12.82 -20.26 -5.41
N THR A 437 12.96 -19.29 -4.53
CA THR A 437 12.50 -17.91 -4.80
C THR A 437 13.54 -16.88 -4.35
N ASN A 438 13.33 -15.61 -4.68
CA ASN A 438 14.24 -14.52 -4.30
C ASN A 438 13.60 -13.38 -3.50
N ASN A 439 12.29 -13.38 -3.26
CA ASN A 439 11.60 -12.32 -2.50
C ASN A 439 12.00 -10.90 -2.96
N ASN A 440 11.64 -10.52 -4.18
CA ASN A 440 12.14 -9.32 -4.85
C ASN A 440 11.43 -8.05 -4.39
N TYR A 441 12.22 -6.99 -4.15
CA TYR A 441 11.74 -5.66 -3.75
C TYR A 441 12.22 -4.53 -4.68
N TYR A 442 13.19 -4.77 -5.55
CA TYR A 442 13.71 -3.82 -6.56
C TYR A 442 14.25 -4.57 -7.78
N CYS A 443 14.35 -3.87 -8.92
CA CYS A 443 14.69 -4.52 -10.19
C CYS A 443 16.19 -4.79 -10.36
N GLU A 444 17.02 -3.79 -10.13
CA GLU A 444 18.47 -3.89 -10.33
C GLU A 444 19.20 -3.83 -8.98
N GLN A 445 20.35 -4.45 -8.84
CA GLN A 445 21.10 -4.49 -7.57
C GLN A 445 21.45 -3.09 -7.06
N GLU A 446 21.72 -2.16 -7.97
CA GLU A 446 22.05 -0.77 -7.68
C GLU A 446 20.89 0.01 -7.03
N ASP A 447 19.66 -0.44 -7.19
CA ASP A 447 18.46 0.18 -6.59
C ASP A 447 18.35 -0.09 -5.09
N ALA A 448 19.19 -0.96 -4.53
CA ALA A 448 19.15 -1.34 -3.10
C ALA A 448 19.21 -0.12 -2.16
N ASN A 449 20.02 0.89 -2.49
CA ASN A 449 20.14 2.11 -1.69
C ASN A 449 18.84 2.95 -1.73
N ALA A 450 18.23 3.08 -2.90
CA ALA A 450 16.94 3.77 -3.03
C ALA A 450 15.82 3.03 -2.28
N HIS A 451 15.84 1.70 -2.33
CA HIS A 451 14.90 0.86 -1.57
C HIS A 451 15.09 1.05 -0.04
N ASP A 452 16.33 1.08 0.46
CA ASP A 452 16.61 1.33 1.88
C ASP A 452 16.09 2.71 2.34
N ILE A 453 16.22 3.73 1.48
CA ILE A 453 15.61 5.05 1.74
C ILE A 453 14.08 4.95 1.79
N LEU A 454 13.45 4.18 0.90
CA LEU A 454 12.00 3.98 0.92
C LEU A 454 11.52 3.37 2.25
N LEU A 455 12.25 2.38 2.78
CA LEU A 455 11.97 1.79 4.09
C LEU A 455 12.13 2.83 5.23
N CYS A 456 13.16 3.68 5.16
CA CYS A 456 13.33 4.78 6.11
C CYS A 456 12.20 5.82 6.01
N VAL A 457 11.68 6.10 4.82
CA VAL A 457 10.51 6.97 4.63
C VAL A 457 9.28 6.38 5.31
N LYS A 458 9.06 5.05 5.17
CA LYS A 458 7.95 4.31 5.80
C LYS A 458 7.97 4.45 7.33
N ASP A 459 9.13 4.23 7.95
CA ASP A 459 9.26 4.16 9.40
C ASP A 459 9.56 5.53 10.05
N GLY A 460 9.81 6.56 9.23
CA GLY A 460 10.20 7.90 9.70
C GLY A 460 11.62 7.99 10.20
N GLU A 461 12.46 7.01 9.87
CA GLU A 461 13.85 6.87 10.32
C GLU A 461 14.84 7.58 9.37
N LYS A 462 16.09 7.69 9.82
CA LYS A 462 17.22 8.14 9.01
C LYS A 462 18.09 6.96 8.60
N GLN A 463 18.71 7.05 7.45
CA GLN A 463 19.57 5.98 6.94
C GLN A 463 20.76 5.71 7.88
N GLY A 464 21.29 6.73 8.54
CA GLY A 464 22.39 6.60 9.53
C GLY A 464 22.01 5.80 10.79
N THR A 465 20.72 5.52 11.05
CA THR A 465 20.30 4.62 12.14
C THR A 465 20.69 3.19 11.78
N PRO A 466 21.39 2.44 12.64
CA PRO A 466 21.83 1.07 12.34
C PRO A 466 20.65 0.12 12.07
N ILE A 467 20.80 -0.78 11.10
CA ILE A 467 19.84 -1.86 10.85
C ILE A 467 19.96 -2.90 11.96
N GLY A 468 18.82 -3.34 12.53
CA GLY A 468 18.80 -4.35 13.58
C GLY A 468 17.46 -4.44 14.30
N ARG A 469 17.46 -5.19 15.41
CA ARG A 469 16.27 -5.39 16.26
C ARG A 469 16.43 -4.64 17.59
N GLY A 470 15.34 -4.09 18.10
CA GLY A 470 15.30 -3.44 19.41
C GLY A 470 15.45 -1.93 19.38
N ARG A 471 15.62 -1.33 20.56
CA ARG A 471 15.67 0.12 20.73
C ARG A 471 16.96 0.72 20.17
N GLY A 472 16.86 1.70 19.29
CA GLY A 472 17.99 2.37 18.65
C GLY A 472 18.42 1.76 17.31
N TYR A 473 17.67 0.77 16.83
CA TYR A 473 17.82 0.17 15.51
C TYR A 473 16.58 0.45 14.65
N ARG A 474 16.77 0.40 13.33
CA ARG A 474 15.71 0.48 12.34
C ARG A 474 15.58 -0.83 11.55
N TYR A 475 14.44 -1.01 10.90
CA TYR A 475 14.27 -2.06 9.90
C TYR A 475 15.04 -1.70 8.62
N GLY A 476 15.59 -2.73 7.96
CA GLY A 476 16.24 -2.66 6.66
C GLY A 476 16.64 -4.05 6.19
N LEU A 477 16.86 -4.22 4.89
CA LEU A 477 17.37 -5.49 4.35
C LEU A 477 18.86 -5.62 4.70
N PRO A 478 19.33 -6.84 5.00
CA PRO A 478 20.70 -7.05 5.47
C PRO A 478 21.76 -6.87 4.39
N ASN A 479 21.38 -6.96 3.11
CA ASN A 479 22.27 -6.83 1.96
C ASN A 479 21.50 -6.46 0.69
N GLN A 480 22.17 -6.47 -0.47
CA GLN A 480 21.62 -6.02 -1.77
C GLN A 480 21.12 -7.17 -2.66
N GLU A 481 20.82 -8.35 -2.10
CA GLU A 481 20.50 -9.55 -2.86
C GLU A 481 19.00 -9.69 -3.23
N TYR A 482 18.15 -8.71 -2.88
CA TYR A 482 16.70 -8.76 -3.08
C TYR A 482 16.22 -8.15 -4.40
N PHE A 483 17.10 -8.15 -5.42
CA PHE A 483 16.79 -7.66 -6.76
C PHE A 483 16.22 -8.77 -7.66
N PHE A 484 15.62 -8.37 -8.77
CA PHE A 484 15.04 -9.29 -9.75
C PHE A 484 16.13 -10.01 -10.55
N LYS A 485 16.60 -11.15 -10.05
CA LYS A 485 17.70 -11.95 -10.61
C LYS A 485 17.31 -12.64 -11.92
N SER A 486 18.28 -12.85 -12.81
CA SER A 486 18.13 -13.66 -14.02
C SER A 486 17.98 -15.16 -13.70
N SER A 487 17.51 -15.94 -14.69
CA SER A 487 17.43 -17.40 -14.56
C SER A 487 18.80 -18.03 -14.30
N GLU A 488 19.87 -17.53 -14.93
CA GLU A 488 21.23 -18.00 -14.76
C GLU A 488 21.75 -17.76 -13.34
N GLU A 489 21.50 -16.57 -12.78
CA GLU A 489 21.88 -16.23 -11.40
C GLU A 489 21.16 -17.14 -10.40
N MET A 490 19.86 -17.38 -10.59
CA MET A 490 19.08 -18.24 -9.70
C MET A 490 19.52 -19.71 -9.81
N LYS A 491 19.74 -20.21 -11.03
CA LYS A 491 20.29 -21.56 -11.22
C LYS A 491 21.66 -21.74 -10.58
N ALA A 492 22.50 -20.73 -10.64
CA ALA A 492 23.83 -20.77 -10.00
C ALA A 492 23.72 -20.78 -8.46
N LEU A 493 22.79 -20.04 -7.88
CA LEU A 493 22.54 -20.03 -6.44
C LEU A 493 22.02 -21.36 -5.91
N PHE A 494 21.19 -22.07 -6.68
CA PHE A 494 20.54 -23.32 -6.25
C PHE A 494 21.10 -24.56 -6.93
N LYS A 495 22.36 -24.52 -7.44
CA LYS A 495 23.03 -25.68 -8.08
C LYS A 495 23.08 -26.91 -7.17
N ASP A 496 23.14 -26.73 -5.84
CA ASP A 496 23.18 -27.78 -4.84
C ASP A 496 21.78 -28.28 -4.41
N THR A 497 20.72 -27.73 -5.01
CA THR A 497 19.31 -28.10 -4.77
C THR A 497 18.50 -27.86 -6.05
N PRO A 498 18.90 -28.48 -7.19
CA PRO A 498 18.31 -28.17 -8.50
C PRO A 498 16.83 -28.54 -8.60
N GLU A 499 16.34 -29.49 -7.81
CA GLU A 499 14.93 -29.84 -7.72
C GLU A 499 14.07 -28.63 -7.33
N ALA A 500 14.59 -27.68 -6.53
CA ALA A 500 13.86 -26.49 -6.15
C ALA A 500 13.64 -25.51 -7.34
N ILE A 501 14.48 -25.55 -8.35
CA ILE A 501 14.30 -24.82 -9.62
C ILE A 501 13.35 -25.60 -10.54
N VAL A 502 13.54 -26.91 -10.68
CA VAL A 502 12.73 -27.76 -11.58
C VAL A 502 11.25 -27.77 -11.15
N ASN A 503 10.97 -27.84 -9.87
CA ASN A 503 9.60 -27.84 -9.33
C ASN A 503 8.82 -26.55 -9.61
N ILE A 504 9.47 -25.44 -9.95
CA ILE A 504 8.81 -24.17 -10.30
C ILE A 504 7.88 -24.37 -11.51
N GLN A 505 8.30 -25.15 -12.51
CA GLN A 505 7.49 -25.39 -13.69
C GLN A 505 6.15 -26.07 -13.33
N GLU A 506 6.14 -26.96 -12.36
CA GLU A 506 4.91 -27.59 -11.87
C GLU A 506 3.92 -26.54 -11.30
N VAL A 507 4.44 -25.56 -10.53
CA VAL A 507 3.61 -24.46 -10.01
C VAL A 507 3.03 -23.64 -11.17
N VAL A 508 3.86 -23.33 -12.17
CA VAL A 508 3.41 -22.59 -13.37
C VAL A 508 2.34 -23.34 -14.14
N ASP A 509 2.50 -24.67 -14.29
CA ASP A 509 1.56 -25.53 -15.03
C ASP A 509 0.22 -25.68 -14.31
N LYS A 510 0.19 -25.63 -12.98
CA LYS A 510 -1.05 -25.63 -12.17
C LYS A 510 -1.87 -24.37 -12.31
N VAL A 511 -1.31 -23.26 -12.78
CA VAL A 511 -1.99 -22.00 -12.94
C VAL A 511 -2.62 -21.89 -14.32
N GLU A 512 -3.92 -21.64 -14.36
CA GLU A 512 -4.68 -21.37 -15.57
C GLU A 512 -4.71 -19.88 -15.88
N ALA A 513 -4.70 -19.50 -17.15
CA ALA A 513 -4.93 -18.11 -17.54
C ALA A 513 -6.42 -17.78 -17.46
N PHE A 514 -6.77 -16.62 -16.88
CA PHE A 514 -8.14 -16.13 -16.80
C PHE A 514 -8.20 -14.62 -16.94
N GLU A 515 -9.39 -14.13 -17.34
CA GLU A 515 -9.63 -12.70 -17.51
C GLU A 515 -10.22 -12.09 -16.23
N LEU A 516 -9.69 -10.91 -15.85
CA LEU A 516 -10.24 -10.09 -14.77
C LEU A 516 -11.25 -9.06 -15.27
N ALA A 517 -11.06 -8.59 -16.50
CA ALA A 517 -12.00 -7.68 -17.14
C ALA A 517 -13.35 -8.36 -17.37
N ARG A 518 -14.43 -7.63 -17.16
CA ARG A 518 -15.80 -8.05 -17.40
C ARG A 518 -16.70 -6.87 -17.71
N ASP A 519 -17.86 -7.13 -18.28
CA ASP A 519 -18.88 -6.11 -18.51
C ASP A 519 -19.38 -5.51 -17.19
N VAL A 520 -19.83 -4.27 -17.26
CA VAL A 520 -20.33 -3.55 -16.07
C VAL A 520 -21.60 -4.20 -15.55
N LEU A 521 -21.60 -4.49 -14.27
CA LEU A 521 -22.70 -5.06 -13.52
C LEU A 521 -23.53 -3.95 -12.91
N LEU A 522 -24.79 -3.81 -13.37
CA LEU A 522 -25.72 -2.86 -12.80
C LEU A 522 -26.45 -3.47 -11.59
N PRO A 523 -26.59 -2.73 -10.47
CA PRO A 523 -27.46 -3.15 -9.39
C PRO A 523 -28.91 -3.21 -9.89
N GLU A 524 -29.68 -4.13 -9.34
CA GLU A 524 -31.10 -4.26 -9.68
C GLU A 524 -31.89 -3.06 -9.18
N PHE A 525 -32.66 -2.43 -10.08
CA PHE A 525 -33.54 -1.32 -9.72
C PHE A 525 -34.97 -1.82 -9.51
N GLY A 526 -35.55 -1.56 -8.35
CA GLY A 526 -36.93 -1.93 -8.05
C GLY A 526 -37.93 -1.07 -8.82
N ILE A 527 -38.57 -1.66 -9.85
CA ILE A 527 -39.65 -1.02 -10.61
C ILE A 527 -41.02 -1.35 -10.02
N PRO A 528 -42.06 -0.50 -10.25
CA PRO A 528 -43.43 -0.79 -9.82
C PRO A 528 -43.95 -2.08 -10.45
N ASP A 529 -44.81 -2.83 -9.73
CA ASP A 529 -45.28 -4.15 -10.15
C ASP A 529 -46.00 -4.14 -11.49
N GLU A 530 -46.67 -3.04 -11.85
CA GLU A 530 -47.39 -2.87 -13.14
C GLU A 530 -46.50 -2.82 -14.37
N PHE A 531 -45.17 -2.59 -14.18
CA PHE A 531 -44.18 -2.59 -15.25
C PHE A 531 -43.33 -3.88 -15.29
N LYS A 532 -43.49 -4.77 -14.31
CA LYS A 532 -42.72 -6.01 -14.28
C LYS A 532 -43.12 -6.93 -15.42
N ASP A 533 -42.17 -7.45 -16.16
CA ASP A 533 -42.32 -8.44 -17.22
C ASP A 533 -41.83 -9.80 -16.73
N GLU A 534 -42.72 -10.82 -16.78
CA GLU A 534 -42.42 -12.17 -16.33
C GLU A 534 -41.31 -12.82 -17.18
N GLN A 535 -41.13 -12.42 -18.43
CA GLN A 535 -40.09 -12.93 -19.31
C GLN A 535 -38.70 -12.45 -18.90
N ASP A 536 -38.61 -11.30 -18.25
CA ASP A 536 -37.33 -10.78 -17.75
C ASP A 536 -36.72 -11.68 -16.65
N LEU A 537 -37.56 -12.41 -15.91
CA LEU A 537 -37.11 -13.41 -14.93
C LEU A 537 -36.56 -14.68 -15.58
N GLU A 538 -37.03 -14.99 -16.80
CA GLU A 538 -36.63 -16.21 -17.52
C GLU A 538 -35.37 -16.02 -18.36
N ASP A 539 -35.21 -14.85 -19.00
CA ASP A 539 -34.14 -14.61 -19.97
C ASP A 539 -33.16 -13.49 -19.54
N GLY A 540 -33.34 -12.88 -18.37
CA GLY A 540 -32.50 -11.77 -17.88
C GLY A 540 -32.69 -10.47 -18.66
N GLY A 541 -33.83 -10.31 -19.37
CA GLY A 541 -34.18 -9.10 -20.10
C GLY A 541 -34.43 -7.88 -19.22
N LYS A 542 -34.62 -6.73 -19.84
CA LYS A 542 -34.86 -5.45 -19.17
C LYS A 542 -36.11 -4.74 -19.69
N ARG A 543 -37.11 -5.53 -20.15
CA ARG A 543 -38.36 -4.99 -20.74
C ARG A 543 -39.12 -4.13 -19.75
N GLY A 544 -39.21 -4.59 -18.50
CA GLY A 544 -39.84 -3.87 -17.40
C GLY A 544 -39.16 -2.54 -17.11
N GLU A 545 -37.84 -2.53 -16.97
CA GLU A 545 -37.07 -1.31 -16.74
C GLU A 545 -37.21 -0.32 -17.92
N ASN A 546 -37.20 -0.82 -19.18
CA ASN A 546 -37.38 0.01 -20.37
C ASN A 546 -38.77 0.65 -20.42
N ALA A 547 -39.81 -0.14 -20.14
CA ALA A 547 -41.21 0.34 -20.10
C ALA A 547 -41.40 1.40 -19.01
N TYR A 548 -40.82 1.20 -17.82
CA TYR A 548 -40.88 2.15 -16.73
C TYR A 548 -40.11 3.45 -17.04
N LEU A 549 -38.87 3.34 -17.56
CA LEU A 549 -38.08 4.47 -17.99
C LEU A 549 -38.83 5.31 -19.04
N ARG A 550 -39.40 4.66 -20.05
CA ARG A 550 -40.22 5.30 -21.08
C ARG A 550 -41.41 6.05 -20.46
N HIS A 551 -42.12 5.41 -19.54
CA HIS A 551 -43.27 6.01 -18.87
C HIS A 551 -42.89 7.30 -18.13
N ILE A 552 -41.91 7.27 -17.23
CA ILE A 552 -41.53 8.45 -16.44
C ILE A 552 -40.89 9.54 -17.31
N THR A 553 -40.20 9.17 -18.39
CA THR A 553 -39.64 10.12 -19.37
C THR A 553 -40.74 10.92 -20.07
N TYR A 554 -41.79 10.27 -20.58
CA TYR A 554 -42.92 10.95 -21.22
C TYR A 554 -43.76 11.78 -20.23
N GLU A 555 -43.89 11.34 -18.97
CA GLU A 555 -44.50 12.12 -17.91
C GLU A 555 -43.69 13.40 -17.63
N GLY A 556 -42.35 13.25 -17.61
CA GLY A 556 -41.43 14.37 -17.47
C GLY A 556 -41.44 15.32 -18.67
N ALA A 557 -41.51 14.80 -19.89
CA ALA A 557 -41.58 15.58 -21.10
C ALA A 557 -42.84 16.49 -21.12
N LYS A 558 -43.98 15.96 -20.71
CA LYS A 558 -45.23 16.77 -20.57
C LYS A 558 -45.05 17.93 -19.57
N LYS A 559 -44.29 17.70 -18.49
CA LYS A 559 -44.04 18.74 -17.48
C LYS A 559 -43.01 19.78 -17.95
N ARG A 560 -41.98 19.36 -18.71
CA ARG A 560 -40.93 20.26 -19.21
C ARG A 560 -41.34 21.11 -20.41
N TYR A 561 -41.96 20.48 -21.41
CA TYR A 561 -42.29 21.10 -22.68
C TYR A 561 -43.76 21.56 -22.76
N GLY A 562 -44.65 21.04 -21.86
CA GLY A 562 -46.11 21.28 -21.95
C GLY A 562 -46.73 20.48 -23.10
N GLU A 563 -46.47 20.86 -24.37
CA GLU A 563 -46.92 20.15 -25.57
C GLU A 563 -45.71 19.39 -26.14
N ILE A 564 -45.89 18.08 -26.41
CA ILE A 564 -44.90 17.24 -27.07
C ILE A 564 -45.08 17.40 -28.57
N THR A 565 -44.16 18.14 -29.20
CA THR A 565 -44.10 18.26 -30.66
C THR A 565 -43.57 16.97 -31.29
N LYS A 566 -43.80 16.81 -32.60
CA LYS A 566 -43.27 15.65 -33.35
C LYS A 566 -41.74 15.56 -33.25
N GLU A 567 -41.02 16.67 -33.25
CA GLU A 567 -39.59 16.74 -33.09
C GLU A 567 -39.14 16.19 -31.73
N ILE A 568 -39.80 16.60 -30.66
CA ILE A 568 -39.54 16.11 -29.31
C ILE A 568 -39.82 14.60 -29.21
N GLU A 569 -40.91 14.12 -29.79
CA GLU A 569 -41.29 12.71 -29.78
C GLU A 569 -40.27 11.85 -30.55
N GLU A 570 -39.87 12.25 -31.74
CA GLU A 570 -38.84 11.55 -32.55
C GLU A 570 -37.47 11.50 -31.83
N ARG A 571 -37.09 12.59 -31.17
CA ARG A 571 -35.84 12.62 -30.38
C ARG A 571 -35.94 11.71 -29.13
N LEU A 572 -37.04 11.72 -28.39
CA LEU A 572 -37.27 10.85 -27.24
C LEU A 572 -37.27 9.37 -27.63
N ASP A 573 -37.95 9.01 -28.71
CA ASP A 573 -37.99 7.64 -29.20
C ASP A 573 -36.63 7.15 -29.66
N PHE A 574 -35.86 7.98 -30.31
CA PHE A 574 -34.49 7.68 -30.73
C PHE A 574 -33.56 7.43 -29.51
N GLU A 575 -33.60 8.33 -28.51
CA GLU A 575 -32.78 8.20 -27.30
C GLU A 575 -33.18 6.97 -26.47
N LEU A 576 -34.47 6.76 -26.24
CA LEU A 576 -34.98 5.60 -25.51
C LEU A 576 -34.63 4.28 -26.17
N ALA A 577 -34.76 4.21 -27.50
CA ALA A 577 -34.36 3.03 -28.27
C ALA A 577 -32.83 2.77 -28.17
N THR A 578 -32.03 3.80 -28.19
CA THR A 578 -30.59 3.68 -28.00
C THR A 578 -30.23 3.19 -26.60
N ILE A 579 -30.87 3.74 -25.54
CA ILE A 579 -30.68 3.31 -24.16
C ILE A 579 -31.09 1.84 -23.96
N GLU A 580 -32.19 1.42 -24.57
CA GLU A 580 -32.66 0.03 -24.58
C GLU A 580 -31.62 -0.90 -25.24
N ASN A 581 -31.21 -0.57 -26.48
CA ASN A 581 -30.28 -1.38 -27.25
C ASN A 581 -28.88 -1.50 -26.57
N THR A 582 -28.44 -0.48 -25.85
CA THR A 582 -27.17 -0.49 -25.12
C THR A 582 -27.30 -1.14 -23.73
N GLY A 583 -28.51 -1.41 -23.24
CA GLY A 583 -28.78 -2.14 -22.00
C GLY A 583 -28.63 -1.30 -20.71
N TYR A 584 -28.75 0.04 -20.79
CA TYR A 584 -28.58 0.95 -19.64
C TYR A 584 -29.84 1.59 -19.06
N PRO A 585 -31.07 1.05 -19.20
CA PRO A 585 -32.26 1.68 -18.60
C PRO A 585 -32.17 1.79 -17.07
N GLY A 586 -31.66 0.73 -16.41
CA GLY A 586 -31.44 0.71 -14.96
C GLY A 586 -30.49 1.81 -14.47
N TYR A 587 -29.46 2.17 -15.25
CA TYR A 587 -28.55 3.25 -14.92
C TYR A 587 -29.25 4.62 -14.83
N PHE A 588 -30.09 4.94 -15.82
CA PHE A 588 -30.89 6.17 -15.82
C PHE A 588 -31.88 6.21 -14.65
N LEU A 589 -32.51 5.08 -14.34
CA LEU A 589 -33.44 4.96 -13.23
C LEU A 589 -32.76 5.17 -11.88
N ILE A 590 -31.56 4.62 -11.70
CA ILE A 590 -30.72 4.78 -10.50
C ILE A 590 -30.31 6.24 -10.32
N VAL A 591 -29.89 6.91 -11.38
CA VAL A 591 -29.47 8.33 -11.34
C VAL A 591 -30.65 9.24 -11.06
N GLU A 592 -31.79 9.01 -11.71
CA GLU A 592 -33.05 9.76 -11.47
C GLU A 592 -33.47 9.67 -10.01
N ASP A 593 -33.44 8.47 -9.45
CA ASP A 593 -33.81 8.19 -8.07
C ASP A 593 -32.92 8.97 -7.07
N PHE A 594 -31.61 8.95 -7.26
CA PHE A 594 -30.70 9.71 -6.38
C PHE A 594 -30.93 11.22 -6.42
N ILE A 595 -31.18 11.74 -7.61
CA ILE A 595 -31.43 13.18 -7.81
C ILE A 595 -32.77 13.58 -7.24
N ARG A 596 -33.81 12.78 -7.44
CA ARG A 596 -35.16 12.99 -6.87
C ARG A 596 -35.09 13.00 -5.35
N GLU A 597 -34.45 11.99 -4.75
CA GLU A 597 -34.34 11.92 -3.30
C GLU A 597 -33.44 13.01 -2.71
N ALA A 598 -32.37 13.41 -3.39
CA ALA A 598 -31.56 14.55 -2.98
C ALA A 598 -32.42 15.83 -2.86
N ARG A 599 -33.26 16.11 -3.87
CA ARG A 599 -34.17 17.24 -3.84
C ARG A 599 -35.24 17.14 -2.73
N ASN A 600 -35.77 15.93 -2.49
CA ASN A 600 -36.69 15.65 -1.39
C ASN A 600 -36.08 15.93 -0.01
N MET A 601 -34.76 15.71 0.13
CA MET A 601 -34.00 16.01 1.34
C MET A 601 -33.48 17.45 1.43
N ASP A 602 -33.96 18.39 0.59
CA ASP A 602 -33.44 19.77 0.50
C ASP A 602 -31.91 19.79 0.22
N VAL A 603 -31.41 18.90 -0.64
CA VAL A 603 -30.06 18.95 -1.17
C VAL A 603 -30.11 19.56 -2.57
N SER A 604 -29.35 20.65 -2.78
CA SER A 604 -29.28 21.26 -4.10
C SER A 604 -28.51 20.40 -5.08
N VAL A 605 -29.08 20.23 -6.27
CA VAL A 605 -28.48 19.49 -7.38
C VAL A 605 -28.15 20.48 -8.51
N GLY A 606 -26.95 20.34 -9.09
CA GLY A 606 -26.51 21.16 -10.21
C GLY A 606 -27.33 20.93 -11.49
N PRO A 607 -27.23 21.84 -12.46
CA PRO A 607 -27.99 21.78 -13.71
C PRO A 607 -27.50 20.66 -14.67
N GLY A 608 -26.50 19.91 -14.29
CA GLY A 608 -25.81 18.91 -15.11
C GLY A 608 -24.44 19.37 -15.58
N ARG A 609 -23.60 18.41 -15.93
CA ARG A 609 -22.27 18.66 -16.52
C ARG A 609 -21.92 17.58 -17.52
N GLY A 610 -20.85 17.80 -18.28
CA GLY A 610 -20.33 16.82 -19.25
C GLY A 610 -21.28 16.57 -20.41
N SER A 611 -21.25 15.35 -20.95
CA SER A 611 -21.99 14.94 -22.14
C SER A 611 -23.47 14.65 -21.87
N ALA A 612 -23.85 14.37 -20.63
CA ALA A 612 -25.23 14.06 -20.25
C ALA A 612 -26.23 15.18 -20.57
N ALA A 613 -25.76 16.44 -20.63
CA ALA A 613 -26.56 17.58 -21.08
C ALA A 613 -27.09 17.44 -22.51
N GLY A 614 -26.55 16.56 -23.36
CA GLY A 614 -27.05 16.29 -24.71
C GLY A 614 -28.25 15.34 -24.78
N SER A 615 -28.73 14.80 -23.63
CA SER A 615 -29.87 13.87 -23.59
C SER A 615 -31.18 14.57 -23.21
N VAL A 616 -32.18 14.45 -24.08
CA VAL A 616 -33.58 14.89 -23.80
C VAL A 616 -34.22 14.00 -22.75
N VAL A 617 -33.89 12.71 -22.73
CA VAL A 617 -34.32 11.78 -21.65
C VAL A 617 -33.79 12.26 -20.29
N ALA A 618 -32.52 12.58 -20.17
CA ALA A 618 -31.95 13.12 -18.93
C ALA A 618 -32.58 14.44 -18.51
N TYR A 619 -32.88 15.33 -19.46
CA TYR A 619 -33.62 16.55 -19.22
C TYR A 619 -35.05 16.33 -18.71
N CYS A 620 -35.80 15.43 -19.34
CA CYS A 620 -37.15 15.09 -18.92
C CYS A 620 -37.20 14.41 -17.55
N LEU A 621 -36.17 13.68 -17.16
CA LEU A 621 -36.02 13.03 -15.85
C LEU A 621 -35.46 13.96 -14.75
N TRP A 622 -35.24 15.24 -15.02
CA TRP A 622 -34.59 16.19 -14.11
C TRP A 622 -33.17 15.81 -13.70
N ILE A 623 -32.55 14.91 -14.46
CA ILE A 623 -31.10 14.61 -14.30
C ILE A 623 -30.28 15.84 -14.68
N THR A 624 -30.68 16.50 -15.78
CA THR A 624 -30.11 17.78 -16.22
C THR A 624 -31.19 18.86 -16.28
N ASN A 625 -30.78 20.16 -16.19
CA ASN A 625 -31.68 21.32 -16.30
C ASN A 625 -31.40 22.17 -17.54
N ILE A 626 -30.64 21.62 -18.50
CA ILE A 626 -30.34 22.27 -19.80
C ILE A 626 -31.13 21.55 -20.87
N ASP A 627 -31.93 22.30 -21.63
CA ASP A 627 -32.71 21.77 -22.75
C ASP A 627 -31.77 21.56 -23.95
N PRO A 628 -31.50 20.29 -24.34
CA PRO A 628 -30.58 19.99 -25.41
C PRO A 628 -31.09 20.39 -26.79
N LEU A 629 -32.42 20.49 -27.00
CA LEU A 629 -33.01 20.97 -28.26
C LEU A 629 -32.80 22.47 -28.45
N LYS A 630 -32.91 23.24 -27.36
CA LYS A 630 -32.68 24.71 -27.40
C LYS A 630 -31.23 25.07 -27.77
N TYR A 631 -30.27 24.23 -27.43
CA TYR A 631 -28.82 24.48 -27.63
C TYR A 631 -28.19 23.57 -28.69
N ASP A 632 -28.98 22.87 -29.48
CA ASP A 632 -28.53 21.95 -30.55
C ASP A 632 -27.49 20.93 -30.08
N LEU A 633 -27.68 20.38 -28.87
CA LEU A 633 -26.77 19.41 -28.29
C LEU A 633 -27.03 18.02 -28.85
N LEU A 634 -25.93 17.32 -29.18
CA LEU A 634 -26.00 16.00 -29.81
C LEU A 634 -26.02 14.88 -28.77
N PHE A 635 -26.98 13.94 -28.87
CA PHE A 635 -27.08 12.78 -27.98
C PHE A 635 -25.94 11.77 -28.19
N GLU A 636 -25.47 11.66 -29.44
CA GLU A 636 -24.41 10.73 -29.82
C GLU A 636 -23.06 11.05 -29.15
N ARG A 637 -22.89 12.27 -28.65
CA ARG A 637 -21.76 12.64 -27.81
C ARG A 637 -21.83 12.02 -26.43
N PHE A 638 -23.03 11.77 -25.91
CA PHE A 638 -23.29 11.16 -24.61
C PHE A 638 -23.35 9.65 -24.70
N LEU A 639 -24.16 9.11 -25.62
CA LEU A 639 -24.33 7.70 -25.85
C LEU A 639 -24.35 7.42 -27.36
N ASN A 640 -23.33 6.75 -27.86
CA ASN A 640 -23.20 6.43 -29.29
C ASN A 640 -23.73 5.01 -29.53
N PRO A 641 -24.73 4.81 -30.42
CA PRO A 641 -25.26 3.50 -30.76
C PRO A 641 -24.20 2.49 -31.26
N ASP A 642 -23.16 2.99 -31.95
CA ASP A 642 -22.11 2.18 -32.55
C ASP A 642 -20.94 1.87 -31.58
N ARG A 643 -20.91 2.53 -30.42
CA ARG A 643 -19.86 2.36 -29.41
C ARG A 643 -20.48 1.98 -28.09
N VAL A 644 -20.43 0.71 -27.75
CA VAL A 644 -20.88 0.18 -26.44
C VAL A 644 -19.89 0.62 -25.38
N SER A 645 -19.99 1.88 -24.93
CA SER A 645 -19.31 2.36 -23.71
C SER A 645 -20.38 2.84 -22.74
N MET A 646 -20.19 2.54 -21.48
CA MET A 646 -21.10 2.99 -20.44
C MET A 646 -21.23 4.52 -20.44
N PRO A 647 -22.45 5.09 -20.34
CA PRO A 647 -22.64 6.53 -20.20
C PRO A 647 -22.12 6.99 -18.81
N ASP A 648 -21.48 8.16 -18.77
CA ASP A 648 -20.99 8.77 -17.54
C ASP A 648 -21.82 10.01 -17.19
N ILE A 649 -22.55 9.93 -16.08
CA ILE A 649 -23.38 11.04 -15.56
C ILE A 649 -22.77 11.54 -14.26
N ASP A 650 -22.05 12.63 -14.36
CA ASP A 650 -21.55 13.37 -13.18
C ASP A 650 -22.68 14.16 -12.50
N ILE A 651 -22.81 14.04 -11.18
CA ILE A 651 -23.85 14.71 -10.42
C ILE A 651 -23.19 15.67 -9.41
N ASP A 652 -23.52 16.95 -9.53
CA ASP A 652 -23.12 17.98 -8.58
C ASP A 652 -24.15 18.12 -7.47
N PHE A 653 -23.79 17.88 -6.22
CA PHE A 653 -24.59 18.17 -5.02
C PHE A 653 -24.02 19.35 -4.25
N ASP A 654 -24.82 20.04 -3.46
CA ASP A 654 -24.26 20.95 -2.44
C ASP A 654 -23.35 20.16 -1.47
N ASP A 655 -22.19 20.73 -1.13
CA ASP A 655 -21.16 20.03 -0.36
C ASP A 655 -21.60 19.67 1.07
N GLU A 656 -22.54 20.42 1.67
CA GLU A 656 -23.11 20.13 2.99
C GLU A 656 -24.17 19.01 2.93
N GLY A 657 -24.91 18.91 1.82
CA GLY A 657 -25.96 17.93 1.63
C GLY A 657 -25.50 16.58 1.07
N ARG A 658 -24.32 16.51 0.43
CA ARG A 658 -23.78 15.31 -0.21
C ARG A 658 -23.77 14.08 0.72
N GLY A 659 -23.42 14.26 1.99
CA GLY A 659 -23.38 13.16 2.97
C GLY A 659 -24.73 12.48 3.15
N ARG A 660 -25.82 13.24 3.17
CA ARG A 660 -27.20 12.70 3.30
C ARG A 660 -27.60 11.84 2.09
N VAL A 661 -27.14 12.21 0.89
CA VAL A 661 -27.37 11.41 -0.33
C VAL A 661 -26.59 10.10 -0.24
N MET A 662 -25.35 10.14 0.25
CA MET A 662 -24.56 8.92 0.51
C MET A 662 -25.27 7.98 1.49
N ASP A 663 -25.78 8.52 2.60
CA ASP A 663 -26.54 7.73 3.58
C ASP A 663 -27.78 7.09 2.96
N TYR A 664 -28.47 7.80 2.08
CA TYR A 664 -29.61 7.24 1.33
C TYR A 664 -29.20 6.05 0.46
N VAL A 665 -28.11 6.19 -0.29
CA VAL A 665 -27.57 5.12 -1.18
C VAL A 665 -27.19 3.88 -0.36
N ILE A 666 -26.51 4.08 0.75
CA ILE A 666 -26.11 3.00 1.67
C ILE A 666 -27.33 2.28 2.24
N ASN A 667 -28.34 3.03 2.67
CA ASN A 667 -29.58 2.47 3.23
C ASN A 667 -30.40 1.72 2.17
N LYS A 668 -30.35 2.17 0.91
CA LYS A 668 -31.10 1.57 -0.20
C LYS A 668 -30.48 0.27 -0.69
N TYR A 669 -29.17 0.24 -0.91
CA TYR A 669 -28.46 -0.89 -1.51
C TYR A 669 -27.76 -1.80 -0.49
N GLY A 670 -27.46 -1.29 0.71
CA GLY A 670 -26.73 -2.03 1.76
C GLY A 670 -25.25 -1.60 1.85
N ALA A 671 -24.73 -1.55 3.07
CA ALA A 671 -23.36 -1.12 3.34
C ALA A 671 -22.29 -2.06 2.73
N ASN A 672 -22.63 -3.32 2.49
CA ASN A 672 -21.74 -4.29 1.85
C ASN A 672 -21.78 -4.27 0.32
N GLN A 673 -22.65 -3.45 -0.29
CA GLN A 673 -22.78 -3.27 -1.74
C GLN A 673 -22.30 -1.90 -2.20
N VAL A 674 -22.00 -0.98 -1.28
CA VAL A 674 -21.59 0.39 -1.57
C VAL A 674 -20.16 0.60 -1.07
N ALA A 675 -19.29 1.09 -1.93
CA ALA A 675 -17.92 1.40 -1.57
C ALA A 675 -17.42 2.70 -2.22
N GLN A 676 -16.45 3.32 -1.59
CA GLN A 676 -15.69 4.43 -2.18
C GLN A 676 -14.52 3.87 -3.01
N ILE A 677 -14.07 4.63 -4.00
CA ILE A 677 -12.92 4.24 -4.82
C ILE A 677 -11.63 4.67 -4.11
N ILE A 678 -10.63 3.78 -4.08
CA ILE A 678 -9.29 4.10 -3.57
C ILE A 678 -8.58 5.09 -4.49
N THR A 679 -7.69 5.89 -3.91
CA THR A 679 -6.70 6.66 -4.64
C THR A 679 -5.30 6.34 -4.12
N TYR A 680 -4.33 6.31 -5.01
CA TYR A 680 -2.93 6.12 -4.67
C TYR A 680 -2.18 7.44 -4.74
N GLY A 681 -1.73 7.92 -3.58
CA GLY A 681 -0.81 9.04 -3.51
C GLY A 681 0.59 8.55 -3.84
N THR A 682 1.20 9.11 -4.89
CA THR A 682 2.56 8.75 -5.31
C THR A 682 3.58 9.80 -4.89
N MET A 683 4.83 9.40 -4.78
CA MET A 683 5.97 10.30 -4.56
C MET A 683 6.20 11.14 -5.81
N ALA A 684 5.69 12.38 -5.82
CA ALA A 684 5.94 13.32 -6.90
C ALA A 684 7.37 13.87 -6.83
N ALA A 685 7.91 14.39 -7.94
CA ALA A 685 9.29 14.88 -8.05
C ALA A 685 9.77 15.71 -6.86
N LYS A 686 9.01 16.75 -6.45
CA LYS A 686 9.40 17.61 -5.31
C LYS A 686 9.31 16.93 -3.95
N SER A 687 8.36 16.02 -3.75
CA SER A 687 8.25 15.26 -2.51
C SER A 687 9.33 14.19 -2.42
N SER A 688 9.68 13.52 -3.52
CA SER A 688 10.77 12.56 -3.55
C SER A 688 12.10 13.19 -3.10
N ILE A 689 12.43 14.37 -3.63
CA ILE A 689 13.63 15.13 -3.18
C ILE A 689 13.59 15.40 -1.66
N ARG A 690 12.46 15.90 -1.14
CA ARG A 690 12.37 16.25 0.29
C ARG A 690 12.39 15.03 1.21
N ASP A 691 11.73 13.94 0.81
CA ASP A 691 11.72 12.71 1.60
C ASP A 691 13.11 12.05 1.60
N THR A 692 13.77 11.97 0.44
CA THR A 692 15.14 11.46 0.33
C THR A 692 16.13 12.33 1.14
N ALA A 693 16.06 13.65 1.00
CA ALA A 693 16.87 14.61 1.75
C ALA A 693 16.73 14.43 3.28
N ARG A 694 15.48 14.24 3.76
CA ARG A 694 15.19 14.00 5.18
C ARG A 694 15.84 12.72 5.68
N VAL A 695 15.81 11.65 4.91
CA VAL A 695 16.39 10.36 5.25
C VAL A 695 17.92 10.41 5.26
N LEU A 696 18.52 11.11 4.30
CA LEU A 696 19.97 11.31 4.17
C LEU A 696 20.52 12.41 5.09
N ASP A 697 19.65 13.09 5.86
CA ASP A 697 20.03 14.20 6.75
C ASP A 697 20.56 15.45 6.02
N LEU A 698 20.16 15.65 4.74
CA LEU A 698 20.44 16.88 4.01
C LEU A 698 19.64 18.04 4.64
N PRO A 699 20.23 19.23 4.89
CA PRO A 699 19.52 20.35 5.49
C PRO A 699 18.26 20.75 4.71
N LEU A 700 17.19 21.09 5.44
CA LEU A 700 15.88 21.43 4.84
C LEU A 700 15.98 22.59 3.82
N PHE A 701 16.85 23.58 4.08
CA PHE A 701 17.08 24.70 3.16
C PHE A 701 17.60 24.24 1.80
N ASP A 702 18.55 23.30 1.77
CA ASP A 702 19.13 22.77 0.54
C ASP A 702 18.13 21.88 -0.18
N ALA A 703 17.40 21.04 0.55
CA ALA A 703 16.30 20.24 0.00
C ALA A 703 15.22 21.10 -0.69
N ASP A 704 14.81 22.20 -0.06
CA ASP A 704 13.83 23.14 -0.62
C ASP A 704 14.39 23.92 -1.81
N ARG A 705 15.66 24.29 -1.80
CA ARG A 705 16.36 24.93 -2.93
C ARG A 705 16.34 24.01 -4.15
N ILE A 706 16.75 22.75 -3.99
CA ILE A 706 16.75 21.74 -5.06
C ILE A 706 15.32 21.50 -5.57
N ALA A 707 14.35 21.27 -4.68
CA ALA A 707 12.97 21.03 -5.06
C ALA A 707 12.35 22.19 -5.89
N LYS A 708 12.78 23.45 -5.65
CA LYS A 708 12.32 24.63 -6.43
C LYS A 708 12.89 24.68 -7.83
N LEU A 709 13.97 23.96 -8.12
CA LEU A 709 14.53 23.85 -9.48
C LEU A 709 13.65 23.02 -10.40
N ILE A 710 12.77 22.18 -9.84
CA ILE A 710 11.88 21.35 -10.64
C ILE A 710 10.67 22.19 -11.09
N PRO A 711 10.43 22.33 -12.40
CA PRO A 711 9.25 23.04 -12.92
C PRO A 711 7.94 22.39 -12.46
N THR A 712 6.89 23.16 -12.39
CA THR A 712 5.57 22.66 -11.94
C THR A 712 5.07 21.56 -12.88
N MET A 713 4.54 20.47 -12.29
CA MET A 713 4.02 19.27 -12.99
C MET A 713 5.05 18.49 -13.82
N SER A 714 6.34 18.77 -13.67
CA SER A 714 7.40 17.99 -14.34
C SER A 714 7.79 16.75 -13.54
N LYS A 715 8.17 15.70 -14.25
CA LYS A 715 8.69 14.45 -13.68
C LYS A 715 10.21 14.40 -13.83
N LEU A 716 10.92 13.95 -12.80
CA LEU A 716 12.38 13.74 -12.83
C LEU A 716 12.77 12.77 -13.94
N GLY A 717 12.06 11.65 -14.07
CA GLY A 717 12.31 10.67 -15.11
C GLY A 717 12.24 11.26 -16.54
N LYS A 718 11.33 12.22 -16.80
CA LYS A 718 11.26 12.90 -18.08
C LYS A 718 12.40 13.92 -18.28
N ILE A 719 12.81 14.61 -17.22
CA ILE A 719 13.93 15.58 -17.27
C ILE A 719 15.23 14.84 -17.56
N PHE A 720 15.54 13.81 -16.82
CA PHE A 720 16.80 13.06 -16.95
C PHE A 720 16.87 12.13 -18.16
N GLY A 721 15.72 11.73 -18.71
CA GLY A 721 15.63 10.92 -19.94
C GLY A 721 15.60 11.70 -21.25
N ALA A 722 15.62 13.04 -21.19
CA ALA A 722 15.53 13.89 -22.37
C ALA A 722 16.92 14.45 -22.77
N ASP A 723 17.20 14.45 -24.08
CA ASP A 723 18.34 15.16 -24.63
C ASP A 723 18.14 16.70 -24.60
N GLU A 724 19.20 17.46 -24.79
CA GLU A 724 19.19 18.94 -24.76
C GLU A 724 18.17 19.57 -25.72
N LYS A 725 17.96 18.93 -26.89
CA LYS A 725 17.00 19.40 -27.89
C LYS A 725 15.56 19.23 -27.42
N LYS A 726 15.25 18.08 -26.79
CA LYS A 726 13.95 17.82 -26.20
C LYS A 726 13.67 18.73 -24.99
N LEU A 727 14.66 18.94 -24.11
CA LEU A 727 14.54 19.88 -22.99
C LEU A 727 14.22 21.30 -23.43
N LYS A 728 14.90 21.80 -24.51
CA LYS A 728 14.60 23.12 -25.10
C LYS A 728 13.18 23.21 -25.68
N GLY A 729 12.62 22.09 -26.14
CA GLY A 729 11.23 22.02 -26.62
C GLY A 729 10.19 21.91 -25.51
N MET A 730 10.59 21.36 -24.37
CA MET A 730 9.68 21.10 -23.22
C MET A 730 9.52 22.32 -22.30
N PHE A 731 10.57 23.16 -22.17
CA PHE A 731 10.63 24.21 -21.16
C PHE A 731 10.87 25.58 -21.74
N ARG A 732 10.28 26.60 -21.12
CA ARG A 732 10.62 28.00 -21.37
C ARG A 732 12.02 28.31 -20.85
N ALA A 733 12.66 29.36 -21.33
CA ALA A 733 14.04 29.72 -21.00
C ALA A 733 14.32 29.76 -19.47
N GLU A 734 13.42 30.33 -18.68
CA GLU A 734 13.55 30.40 -17.22
C GLU A 734 13.53 29.03 -16.55
N ASP A 735 12.62 28.16 -16.97
CA ASP A 735 12.51 26.81 -16.41
C ASP A 735 13.63 25.90 -16.93
N LEU A 736 14.08 26.11 -18.16
CA LEU A 736 15.24 25.40 -18.73
C LEU A 736 16.52 25.70 -17.93
N GLU A 737 16.71 26.94 -17.47
CA GLU A 737 17.85 27.31 -16.62
C GLU A 737 17.81 26.56 -15.28
N LYS A 738 16.62 26.47 -14.64
CA LYS A 738 16.44 25.71 -13.41
C LYS A 738 16.73 24.21 -13.62
N VAL A 739 16.21 23.63 -14.72
CA VAL A 739 16.47 22.24 -15.10
C VAL A 739 17.96 21.97 -15.30
N ASN A 740 18.68 22.85 -15.99
CA ASN A 740 20.13 22.73 -16.18
C ASN A 740 20.89 22.78 -14.85
N GLN A 741 20.47 23.64 -13.92
CA GLN A 741 21.04 23.66 -12.56
C GLN A 741 20.77 22.32 -11.83
N LEU A 742 19.59 21.74 -11.94
CA LEU A 742 19.25 20.44 -11.35
C LEU A 742 20.12 19.31 -11.94
N LEU A 743 20.30 19.28 -13.25
CA LEU A 743 21.16 18.30 -13.92
C LEU A 743 22.62 18.43 -13.46
N ASN A 744 23.15 19.67 -13.35
CA ASN A 744 24.50 19.91 -12.84
C ASN A 744 24.68 19.44 -11.39
N ILE A 745 23.64 19.58 -10.52
CA ILE A 745 23.69 19.03 -9.16
C ILE A 745 23.77 17.51 -9.22
N ALA A 746 22.96 16.85 -10.03
CA ALA A 746 22.93 15.40 -10.15
C ALA A 746 24.23 14.77 -10.68
N ASP A 747 25.00 15.52 -11.46
CA ASP A 747 26.32 15.10 -12.00
C ASP A 747 27.44 15.20 -10.93
N GLY A 748 27.16 15.73 -9.75
CA GLY A 748 28.10 15.81 -8.64
C GLY A 748 28.30 14.49 -7.90
N GLU A 749 29.20 14.50 -6.89
CA GLU A 749 29.50 13.37 -6.01
C GLU A 749 29.15 13.67 -4.54
N ASP A 750 28.48 14.77 -4.27
CA ASP A 750 28.11 15.22 -2.92
C ASP A 750 26.72 14.69 -2.51
N LEU A 751 26.32 15.00 -1.27
CA LEU A 751 25.04 14.57 -0.70
C LEU A 751 23.83 15.15 -1.46
N GLU A 752 23.97 16.31 -2.12
CA GLU A 752 22.93 16.90 -2.96
C GLU A 752 22.73 16.06 -4.23
N ALA A 753 23.83 15.65 -4.87
CA ALA A 753 23.81 14.77 -6.05
C ALA A 753 23.21 13.42 -5.71
N GLU A 754 23.63 12.80 -4.62
CA GLU A 754 23.08 11.54 -4.13
C GLU A 754 21.57 11.66 -3.87
N THR A 755 21.14 12.74 -3.20
CA THR A 755 19.73 13.02 -2.94
C THR A 755 18.91 13.08 -4.23
N VAL A 756 19.39 13.77 -5.26
CA VAL A 756 18.67 13.89 -6.54
C VAL A 756 18.60 12.56 -7.28
N ASN A 757 19.71 11.83 -7.34
CA ASN A 757 19.78 10.56 -8.07
C ASN A 757 18.92 9.46 -7.41
N LEU A 758 18.91 9.37 -6.09
CA LEU A 758 18.04 8.42 -5.38
C LEU A 758 16.56 8.83 -5.44
N ALA A 759 16.26 10.13 -5.32
CA ALA A 759 14.89 10.63 -5.46
C ALA A 759 14.29 10.34 -6.85
N ARG A 760 15.12 10.28 -7.89
CA ARG A 760 14.70 9.92 -9.25
C ARG A 760 14.20 8.48 -9.35
N ILE A 761 14.82 7.54 -8.64
CA ILE A 761 14.40 6.13 -8.57
C ILE A 761 13.10 6.01 -7.79
N LEU A 762 12.94 6.80 -6.72
CA LEU A 762 11.76 6.77 -5.86
C LEU A 762 10.56 7.52 -6.44
N GLU A 763 10.74 8.38 -7.46
CA GLU A 763 9.63 9.11 -8.07
C GLU A 763 8.60 8.16 -8.67
N GLY A 764 7.34 8.33 -8.30
CA GLY A 764 6.22 7.52 -8.79
C GLY A 764 5.86 6.35 -7.88
N SER A 765 6.71 5.97 -6.92
CA SER A 765 6.39 4.95 -5.94
C SER A 765 5.14 5.32 -5.12
N VAL A 766 4.28 4.35 -4.84
CA VAL A 766 3.08 4.55 -4.03
C VAL A 766 3.50 4.87 -2.59
N ARG A 767 3.02 6.01 -2.08
CA ARG A 767 3.34 6.50 -0.74
C ARG A 767 2.24 6.24 0.29
N ASN A 768 1.00 6.43 -0.13
CA ASN A 768 -0.17 6.23 0.71
C ASN A 768 -1.41 5.92 -0.13
N THR A 769 -2.43 5.46 0.56
CA THR A 769 -3.77 5.30 0.02
C THR A 769 -4.68 6.41 0.56
N GLY A 770 -5.63 6.82 -0.25
CA GLY A 770 -6.66 7.78 0.09
C GLY A 770 -8.01 7.36 -0.50
N ILE A 771 -9.00 8.23 -0.40
CA ILE A 771 -10.34 8.01 -0.94
C ILE A 771 -10.54 8.97 -2.10
N HIS A 772 -11.15 8.49 -3.18
CA HIS A 772 -11.54 9.32 -4.31
C HIS A 772 -12.60 10.34 -3.87
N ALA A 773 -12.46 11.58 -4.32
CA ALA A 773 -13.28 12.69 -3.81
C ALA A 773 -14.78 12.56 -4.11
N CYS A 774 -15.16 11.86 -5.18
CA CYS A 774 -16.52 11.79 -5.68
C CYS A 774 -17.00 10.37 -6.05
N GLY A 775 -16.11 9.49 -6.51
CA GLY A 775 -16.47 8.18 -7.04
C GLY A 775 -17.00 7.22 -5.98
N VAL A 776 -18.18 6.69 -6.23
CA VAL A 776 -18.89 5.68 -5.42
C VAL A 776 -19.20 4.48 -6.29
N ILE A 777 -18.93 3.30 -5.77
CA ILE A 777 -19.26 2.04 -6.42
C ILE A 777 -20.53 1.46 -5.79
N ILE A 778 -21.40 0.94 -6.64
CA ILE A 778 -22.61 0.22 -6.22
C ILE A 778 -22.63 -1.12 -6.96
N THR A 779 -22.76 -2.22 -6.22
CA THR A 779 -22.74 -3.58 -6.77
C THR A 779 -24.09 -4.30 -6.60
N PRO A 780 -24.41 -5.28 -7.47
CA PRO A 780 -25.66 -6.04 -7.37
C PRO A 780 -25.78 -6.92 -6.12
N SER A 781 -24.64 -7.32 -5.55
CA SER A 781 -24.54 -8.11 -4.31
C SER A 781 -23.31 -7.68 -3.54
N ASP A 782 -22.91 -8.42 -2.51
CA ASP A 782 -21.71 -8.11 -1.72
C ASP A 782 -20.50 -7.82 -2.60
N ILE A 783 -19.88 -6.66 -2.40
CA ILE A 783 -18.79 -6.14 -3.25
C ILE A 783 -17.57 -7.05 -3.28
N THR A 784 -17.32 -7.81 -2.21
CA THR A 784 -16.22 -8.76 -2.14
C THR A 784 -16.38 -9.97 -3.05
N ASN A 785 -17.56 -10.13 -3.68
CA ASN A 785 -17.77 -11.09 -4.75
C ASN A 785 -17.17 -10.63 -6.08
N TYR A 786 -16.77 -9.37 -6.18
CA TYR A 786 -16.32 -8.74 -7.42
C TYR A 786 -14.89 -8.23 -7.32
N VAL A 787 -14.58 -7.47 -6.28
CA VAL A 787 -13.28 -6.82 -6.09
C VAL A 787 -12.85 -6.87 -4.64
N PRO A 788 -11.53 -6.84 -4.36
CA PRO A 788 -11.03 -6.72 -3.01
C PRO A 788 -11.33 -5.33 -2.44
N VAL A 789 -11.64 -5.28 -1.14
CA VAL A 789 -11.90 -4.04 -0.42
C VAL A 789 -10.90 -3.81 0.70
N ALA A 790 -10.79 -2.56 1.11
CA ALA A 790 -10.03 -2.09 2.25
C ALA A 790 -10.88 -1.16 3.11
N THR A 791 -10.32 -0.69 4.22
CA THR A 791 -10.91 0.33 5.09
C THR A 791 -10.06 1.59 5.08
N ALA A 792 -10.68 2.75 5.31
CA ALA A 792 -9.98 4.02 5.47
C ALA A 792 -10.31 4.67 6.81
N LYS A 793 -9.37 5.46 7.36
CA LYS A 793 -9.51 6.07 8.70
C LYS A 793 -10.71 7.00 8.85
N ASP A 794 -11.10 7.64 7.74
CA ASP A 794 -12.10 8.71 7.75
C ASP A 794 -13.43 8.27 7.10
N SER A 795 -13.66 6.96 6.96
CA SER A 795 -14.87 6.42 6.35
C SER A 795 -15.30 5.12 7.03
N ASP A 796 -16.59 5.01 7.31
CA ASP A 796 -17.23 3.75 7.75
C ASP A 796 -17.58 2.83 6.59
N LEU A 797 -17.39 3.30 5.33
CA LEU A 797 -17.61 2.52 4.12
C LEU A 797 -16.38 1.73 3.72
N TYR A 798 -16.61 0.64 3.00
CA TYR A 798 -15.56 -0.05 2.28
C TYR A 798 -14.93 0.87 1.23
N VAL A 799 -13.64 0.66 0.99
CA VAL A 799 -12.88 1.30 -0.07
C VAL A 799 -12.39 0.21 -1.00
N THR A 800 -12.64 0.32 -2.31
CA THR A 800 -12.14 -0.67 -3.27
C THR A 800 -10.61 -0.70 -3.25
N GLN A 801 -10.00 -1.87 -3.44
CA GLN A 801 -8.54 -1.94 -3.65
C GLN A 801 -8.15 -1.62 -5.11
N PHE A 802 -9.10 -1.52 -6.03
CA PHE A 802 -8.90 -1.07 -7.39
C PHE A 802 -9.24 0.42 -7.52
N ASP A 803 -8.36 1.17 -8.16
CA ASP A 803 -8.50 2.61 -8.35
C ASP A 803 -9.38 2.98 -9.56
N ASN A 804 -9.63 4.27 -9.72
CA ASN A 804 -10.48 4.79 -10.78
C ASN A 804 -10.04 4.41 -12.21
N SER A 805 -8.77 4.02 -12.42
CA SER A 805 -8.25 3.70 -13.75
C SER A 805 -8.59 2.28 -14.22
N VAL A 806 -9.05 1.41 -13.32
CA VAL A 806 -9.33 -0.01 -13.61
C VAL A 806 -10.67 -0.51 -13.05
N VAL A 807 -11.33 0.26 -12.19
CA VAL A 807 -12.55 -0.18 -11.50
C VAL A 807 -13.71 -0.46 -12.46
N GLU A 808 -13.84 0.30 -13.54
CA GLU A 808 -14.84 0.07 -14.58
C GLU A 808 -14.51 -1.15 -15.44
N ASP A 809 -13.25 -1.35 -15.81
CA ASP A 809 -12.79 -2.56 -16.52
C ASP A 809 -13.01 -3.82 -15.66
N ALA A 810 -13.00 -3.68 -14.32
CA ALA A 810 -13.35 -4.75 -13.39
C ALA A 810 -14.88 -5.03 -13.32
N GLY A 811 -15.68 -4.32 -14.08
CA GLY A 811 -17.13 -4.51 -14.19
C GLY A 811 -17.96 -3.80 -13.12
N LEU A 812 -17.42 -2.75 -12.50
CA LEU A 812 -18.14 -2.04 -11.45
C LEU A 812 -18.76 -0.73 -11.95
N LEU A 813 -20.00 -0.50 -11.54
CA LEU A 813 -20.71 0.76 -11.79
C LEU A 813 -20.14 1.88 -10.92
N LYS A 814 -19.47 2.83 -11.56
CA LYS A 814 -19.00 4.06 -10.93
C LYS A 814 -20.07 5.15 -11.01
N MET A 815 -20.32 5.81 -9.90
CA MET A 815 -21.17 6.99 -9.79
C MET A 815 -20.37 8.16 -9.21
N ASP A 816 -20.37 9.30 -9.90
CA ASP A 816 -19.61 10.46 -9.43
C ASP A 816 -20.52 11.46 -8.70
N PHE A 817 -20.44 11.45 -7.36
CA PHE A 817 -21.16 12.36 -6.47
C PHE A 817 -20.24 13.53 -6.09
N LEU A 818 -20.30 14.61 -6.84
CA LEU A 818 -19.45 15.77 -6.63
C LEU A 818 -20.04 16.73 -5.59
N GLY A 819 -19.25 17.15 -4.62
CA GLY A 819 -19.62 18.21 -3.67
C GLY A 819 -19.19 19.58 -4.19
N LEU A 820 -20.15 20.45 -4.54
CA LEU A 820 -19.88 21.78 -5.10
C LEU A 820 -20.29 22.88 -4.12
N LYS A 821 -19.30 23.58 -3.53
CA LYS A 821 -19.52 24.71 -2.60
C LYS A 821 -20.36 25.84 -3.19
N THR A 822 -20.30 26.04 -4.49
CA THR A 822 -21.09 27.06 -5.18
C THR A 822 -22.59 26.80 -5.06
N LEU A 823 -23.03 25.53 -5.08
CA LEU A 823 -24.43 25.18 -4.88
C LEU A 823 -24.89 25.51 -3.46
N THR A 824 -24.08 25.24 -2.44
CA THR A 824 -24.35 25.65 -1.06
C THR A 824 -24.45 27.16 -0.94
N LEU A 825 -23.55 27.90 -1.58
CA LEU A 825 -23.53 29.36 -1.60
C LEU A 825 -24.82 29.96 -2.21
N ILE A 826 -25.27 29.42 -3.35
CA ILE A 826 -26.50 29.81 -4.04
C ILE A 826 -27.70 29.51 -3.14
N LYS A 827 -27.78 28.29 -2.59
CA LYS A 827 -28.84 27.86 -1.68
C LYS A 827 -28.98 28.78 -0.47
N ASP A 828 -27.88 29.10 0.20
CA ASP A 828 -27.87 29.99 1.35
C ASP A 828 -28.25 31.41 0.96
N THR A 829 -27.81 31.89 -0.20
CA THR A 829 -28.16 33.20 -0.71
C THR A 829 -29.69 33.31 -0.93
N VAL A 830 -30.28 32.29 -1.58
CA VAL A 830 -31.75 32.23 -1.79
C VAL A 830 -32.49 32.26 -0.45
N LYS A 831 -32.05 31.45 0.54
CA LYS A 831 -32.64 31.45 1.91
C LYS A 831 -32.50 32.80 2.60
N ILE A 832 -31.37 33.47 2.49
CA ILE A 832 -31.14 34.80 3.09
C ILE A 832 -32.03 35.85 2.44
N VAL A 833 -32.17 35.85 1.11
CA VAL A 833 -33.06 36.80 0.36
C VAL A 833 -34.52 36.58 0.77
N LYS A 834 -34.96 35.31 0.82
CA LYS A 834 -36.31 34.99 1.29
C LYS A 834 -36.56 35.48 2.70
N ALA A 835 -35.64 35.24 3.63
CA ALA A 835 -35.79 35.67 5.03
C ALA A 835 -35.77 37.20 5.21
N LYS A 836 -34.98 37.95 4.41
CA LYS A 836 -34.83 39.40 4.56
C LYS A 836 -35.82 40.21 3.75
N HIS A 837 -36.17 39.73 2.55
CA HIS A 837 -36.95 40.49 1.57
C HIS A 837 -38.30 39.84 1.22
N ASN A 838 -38.56 38.61 1.73
CA ASN A 838 -39.77 37.81 1.42
C ASN A 838 -39.92 37.57 -0.11
N VAL A 839 -38.79 37.44 -0.82
CA VAL A 839 -38.75 37.14 -2.25
C VAL A 839 -38.29 35.71 -2.42
N ASP A 840 -39.06 34.89 -3.11
CA ASP A 840 -38.67 33.55 -3.55
C ASP A 840 -37.87 33.68 -4.85
N LEU A 841 -36.65 33.21 -4.85
CA LEU A 841 -35.76 33.15 -6.00
C LEU A 841 -35.61 31.70 -6.46
N ASP A 842 -35.78 31.52 -7.75
CA ASP A 842 -35.45 30.24 -8.43
C ASP A 842 -34.25 30.44 -9.37
N PRO A 843 -33.07 29.96 -8.99
CA PRO A 843 -31.85 30.10 -9.82
C PRO A 843 -31.95 29.55 -11.23
N ASP A 844 -32.80 28.54 -11.46
CA ASP A 844 -32.99 27.96 -12.80
C ASP A 844 -33.77 28.86 -13.77
N ASN A 845 -34.51 29.86 -13.23
CA ASN A 845 -35.33 30.78 -13.97
C ASN A 845 -34.79 32.24 -13.98
N PHE A 846 -33.49 32.42 -13.66
CA PHE A 846 -32.88 33.75 -13.74
C PHE A 846 -32.77 34.22 -15.21
N PRO A 847 -33.04 35.54 -15.49
CA PRO A 847 -32.82 36.06 -16.82
C PRO A 847 -31.35 36.01 -17.19
N ILE A 848 -31.05 35.56 -18.44
CA ILE A 848 -29.70 35.45 -18.94
C ILE A 848 -29.19 36.70 -19.69
N ASP A 849 -30.02 37.74 -19.74
CA ASP A 849 -29.82 38.98 -20.50
C ASP A 849 -29.80 40.24 -19.60
N ASP A 850 -29.50 40.09 -18.30
CA ASP A 850 -29.43 41.25 -17.38
C ASP A 850 -28.20 42.10 -17.61
N GLU A 851 -28.38 43.32 -18.13
CA GLU A 851 -27.32 44.26 -18.47
C GLU A 851 -26.39 44.59 -17.30
N LYS A 852 -26.91 44.73 -16.07
CA LYS A 852 -26.10 45.06 -14.90
C LYS A 852 -25.14 43.89 -14.54
N THR A 853 -25.57 42.68 -14.76
CA THR A 853 -24.73 41.51 -14.59
C THR A 853 -23.61 41.51 -15.60
N TYR A 854 -23.85 41.80 -16.88
CA TYR A 854 -22.79 41.93 -17.89
C TYR A 854 -21.80 43.06 -17.59
N GLU A 855 -22.26 44.21 -17.07
CA GLU A 855 -21.40 45.29 -16.61
C GLU A 855 -20.41 44.82 -15.53
N LEU A 856 -20.85 43.94 -14.59
CA LEU A 856 -19.98 43.32 -13.59
C LEU A 856 -18.86 42.49 -14.25
N PHE A 857 -19.23 41.63 -15.21
CA PHE A 857 -18.24 40.83 -15.97
C PHE A 857 -17.28 41.72 -16.77
N GLN A 858 -17.78 42.79 -17.42
CA GLN A 858 -16.96 43.73 -18.18
C GLN A 858 -15.94 44.49 -17.32
N ARG A 859 -16.27 44.76 -16.05
CA ARG A 859 -15.30 45.32 -15.10
C ARG A 859 -14.34 44.29 -14.54
N GLY A 860 -14.56 42.99 -14.82
CA GLY A 860 -13.75 41.88 -14.29
C GLY A 860 -13.84 41.73 -12.76
N GLU A 861 -14.95 42.20 -12.15
CA GLU A 861 -15.20 42.11 -10.72
C GLU A 861 -15.85 40.75 -10.35
N THR A 862 -15.23 39.67 -10.78
CA THR A 862 -15.82 38.31 -10.78
C THR A 862 -15.24 37.39 -9.70
N VAL A 863 -14.67 37.97 -8.64
CA VAL A 863 -14.25 37.22 -7.44
C VAL A 863 -15.46 36.53 -6.78
N GLY A 864 -15.38 35.23 -6.55
CA GLY A 864 -16.48 34.43 -6.02
C GLY A 864 -17.49 33.94 -7.06
N ILE A 865 -17.32 34.31 -8.35
CA ILE A 865 -18.14 33.76 -9.45
C ILE A 865 -17.45 32.49 -9.99
N PHE A 866 -18.15 31.36 -9.91
CA PHE A 866 -17.63 30.07 -10.31
C PHE A 866 -17.02 30.08 -11.72
N GLN A 867 -15.78 29.61 -11.84
CA GLN A 867 -14.96 29.57 -13.06
C GLN A 867 -14.51 30.91 -13.63
N TYR A 868 -14.95 32.05 -13.08
CA TYR A 868 -14.57 33.40 -13.57
C TYR A 868 -13.70 34.19 -12.57
N GLU A 869 -13.34 33.61 -11.44
CA GLU A 869 -12.65 34.28 -10.33
C GLU A 869 -11.12 34.35 -10.46
N SER A 870 -10.49 33.58 -11.38
CA SER A 870 -9.04 33.61 -11.53
C SER A 870 -8.57 34.96 -12.11
N PRO A 871 -7.38 35.49 -11.70
CA PRO A 871 -6.86 36.76 -12.23
C PRO A 871 -6.76 36.78 -13.76
N GLY A 872 -6.40 35.64 -14.38
CA GLY A 872 -6.35 35.51 -15.85
C GLY A 872 -7.72 35.64 -16.48
N MET A 873 -8.74 34.99 -15.96
CA MET A 873 -10.11 35.07 -16.44
C MET A 873 -10.69 36.48 -16.24
N GLN A 874 -10.44 37.11 -15.08
CA GLN A 874 -10.85 38.51 -14.83
C GLN A 874 -10.26 39.47 -15.86
N LYS A 875 -9.00 39.27 -16.29
CA LYS A 875 -8.37 40.06 -17.36
C LYS A 875 -9.08 39.83 -18.68
N HIS A 876 -9.32 38.60 -19.09
CA HIS A 876 -10.02 38.29 -20.34
C HIS A 876 -11.47 38.81 -20.33
N MET A 877 -12.15 38.85 -19.21
CA MET A 877 -13.48 39.48 -19.11
C MET A 877 -13.45 40.98 -19.39
N LYS A 878 -12.42 41.70 -18.89
CA LYS A 878 -12.22 43.13 -19.17
C LYS A 878 -11.96 43.38 -20.65
N ASP A 879 -11.21 42.49 -21.28
CA ASP A 879 -10.84 42.62 -22.70
C ASP A 879 -12.01 42.23 -23.61
N LEU A 880 -12.73 41.15 -23.29
CA LEU A 880 -13.89 40.63 -24.04
C LEU A 880 -15.11 41.55 -23.98
N LYS A 881 -15.37 42.16 -22.82
CA LYS A 881 -16.60 42.96 -22.53
C LYS A 881 -17.86 42.23 -22.95
N PRO A 882 -18.18 41.09 -22.33
CA PRO A 882 -19.31 40.26 -22.73
C PRO A 882 -20.62 41.06 -22.74
N THR A 883 -21.47 40.84 -23.74
CA THR A 883 -22.77 41.46 -23.91
C THR A 883 -23.90 40.45 -24.05
N VAL A 884 -23.59 39.22 -24.34
CA VAL A 884 -24.53 38.07 -24.44
C VAL A 884 -24.00 36.88 -23.67
N PHE A 885 -24.89 35.93 -23.36
CA PHE A 885 -24.54 34.76 -22.56
C PHE A 885 -23.56 33.85 -23.31
N ASP A 886 -23.65 33.77 -24.64
CA ASP A 886 -22.77 32.99 -25.50
C ASP A 886 -21.29 33.40 -25.39
N ASP A 887 -21.03 34.69 -25.16
CA ASP A 887 -19.67 35.21 -24.94
C ASP A 887 -19.05 34.56 -23.68
N LEU A 888 -19.87 34.40 -22.62
CA LEU A 888 -19.42 33.75 -21.38
C LEU A 888 -19.20 32.24 -21.59
N ILE A 889 -20.10 31.57 -22.31
CA ILE A 889 -19.97 30.13 -22.64
C ILE A 889 -18.68 29.91 -23.43
N ALA A 890 -18.44 30.66 -24.48
CA ALA A 890 -17.28 30.52 -25.33
C ALA A 890 -15.97 30.81 -24.61
N MET A 891 -15.92 31.84 -23.77
CA MET A 891 -14.71 32.18 -23.02
C MET A 891 -14.37 31.07 -21.99
N ASN A 892 -15.38 30.49 -21.35
CA ASN A 892 -15.18 29.36 -20.44
C ASN A 892 -14.61 28.12 -21.18
N ALA A 893 -15.07 27.88 -22.41
CA ALA A 893 -14.56 26.80 -23.25
C ALA A 893 -13.13 27.06 -23.72
N LEU A 894 -12.81 28.29 -24.09
CA LEU A 894 -11.49 28.71 -24.61
C LEU A 894 -10.42 28.81 -23.51
N TYR A 895 -10.79 29.16 -22.28
CA TYR A 895 -9.83 29.33 -21.18
C TYR A 895 -9.33 27.99 -20.62
N ARG A 896 -8.68 27.21 -21.48
CA ARG A 896 -8.06 25.89 -21.18
C ARG A 896 -6.73 25.77 -21.89
N PRO A 897 -5.77 24.98 -21.38
CA PRO A 897 -4.53 24.68 -22.10
C PRO A 897 -4.82 24.16 -23.51
N GLY A 898 -4.22 24.76 -24.53
CA GLY A 898 -4.50 24.52 -25.94
C GLY A 898 -5.38 25.63 -26.54
N PRO A 899 -6.72 25.61 -26.36
CA PRO A 899 -7.60 26.62 -26.96
C PRO A 899 -7.37 28.07 -26.52
N MET A 900 -6.67 28.28 -25.42
CA MET A 900 -6.37 29.62 -24.88
C MET A 900 -5.60 30.50 -25.89
N GLU A 901 -4.90 29.93 -26.83
CA GLU A 901 -4.19 30.67 -27.90
C GLU A 901 -5.14 31.43 -28.84
N TYR A 902 -6.39 30.99 -28.98
CA TYR A 902 -7.41 31.63 -29.82
C TYR A 902 -8.18 32.76 -29.11
N ILE A 903 -8.00 32.95 -27.79
CA ILE A 903 -8.71 34.03 -27.05
C ILE A 903 -8.43 35.43 -27.65
N PRO A 904 -7.20 35.81 -28.04
CA PRO A 904 -6.96 37.13 -28.65
C PRO A 904 -7.76 37.34 -29.93
N SER A 905 -7.78 36.36 -30.84
CA SER A 905 -8.55 36.47 -32.10
C SER A 905 -10.06 36.47 -31.85
N PHE A 906 -10.54 35.66 -30.87
CA PHE A 906 -11.96 35.69 -30.45
C PHE A 906 -12.41 37.08 -29.98
N ILE A 907 -11.59 37.74 -29.16
CA ILE A 907 -11.85 39.10 -28.66
C ILE A 907 -11.78 40.10 -29.79
N ALA A 908 -10.75 40.05 -30.64
CA ALA A 908 -10.56 40.99 -31.78
C ALA A 908 -11.72 40.89 -32.79
N ARG A 909 -12.14 39.69 -33.15
CA ARG A 909 -13.27 39.45 -34.05
C ARG A 909 -14.61 39.93 -33.47
N LYS A 910 -14.84 39.73 -32.19
CA LYS A 910 -16.03 40.26 -31.48
C LYS A 910 -16.09 41.79 -31.55
N HIS A 911 -14.97 42.47 -31.40
CA HIS A 911 -14.90 43.95 -31.45
C HIS A 911 -14.79 44.51 -32.86
N GLY A 912 -14.65 43.68 -33.89
CA GLY A 912 -14.49 44.09 -35.26
C GLY A 912 -13.07 44.59 -35.61
N ASP A 913 -12.09 44.29 -34.75
CA ASP A 913 -10.67 44.61 -34.94
C ASP A 913 -9.97 43.58 -35.86
N GLU A 914 -10.56 42.39 -36.04
CA GLU A 914 -10.16 41.31 -36.94
C GLU A 914 -11.35 40.88 -37.80
N GLU A 915 -11.18 40.68 -39.11
CA GLU A 915 -12.23 40.20 -40.01
C GLU A 915 -12.55 38.72 -39.69
N ILE A 916 -13.85 38.37 -39.75
CA ILE A 916 -14.29 36.98 -39.59
C ILE A 916 -14.16 36.31 -40.96
N GLU A 917 -13.25 35.36 -41.08
CA GLU A 917 -13.05 34.55 -42.28
C GLU A 917 -13.54 33.11 -42.02
N TYR A 918 -14.19 32.51 -43.01
CA TYR A 918 -14.58 31.11 -43.04
C TYR A 918 -13.85 30.41 -44.17
N ASP A 919 -13.25 29.25 -43.90
CA ASP A 919 -12.58 28.47 -44.94
C ASP A 919 -13.56 28.05 -46.07
N LEU A 920 -14.80 27.80 -45.71
CA LEU A 920 -15.93 27.52 -46.61
C LEU A 920 -17.14 28.35 -46.19
N PRO A 921 -17.93 28.91 -47.12
CA PRO A 921 -19.13 29.69 -46.78
C PRO A 921 -20.15 28.94 -45.90
N GLU A 922 -20.22 27.61 -46.06
CA GLU A 922 -21.14 26.76 -45.30
C GLU A 922 -20.78 26.68 -43.83
N MET A 923 -19.55 27.02 -43.45
CA MET A 923 -19.11 27.00 -42.04
C MET A 923 -19.73 28.16 -41.23
N GLU A 924 -20.21 29.25 -41.92
CA GLU A 924 -20.88 30.36 -41.25
C GLU A 924 -22.06 29.89 -40.39
N GLU A 925 -22.86 28.93 -40.90
CA GLU A 925 -24.02 28.39 -40.20
C GLU A 925 -23.68 27.88 -38.80
N TYR A 926 -22.49 27.28 -38.65
CA TYR A 926 -22.06 26.62 -37.38
C TYR A 926 -21.12 27.49 -36.55
N LEU A 927 -20.37 28.42 -37.18
CA LEU A 927 -19.32 29.16 -36.47
C LEU A 927 -19.64 30.64 -36.25
N LYS A 928 -20.81 31.14 -36.69
CA LYS A 928 -21.20 32.53 -36.54
C LYS A 928 -21.22 33.00 -35.10
N GLU A 929 -21.77 32.22 -34.20
CA GLU A 929 -21.87 32.53 -32.76
C GLU A 929 -20.52 32.58 -32.07
N THR A 930 -19.50 31.91 -32.63
CA THR A 930 -18.14 31.90 -32.13
C THR A 930 -17.16 32.68 -32.98
N TYR A 931 -17.67 33.63 -33.74
CA TYR A 931 -16.89 34.56 -34.59
C TYR A 931 -15.93 33.84 -35.55
N GLY A 932 -16.36 32.73 -36.14
CA GLY A 932 -15.57 31.93 -37.07
C GLY A 932 -14.49 31.05 -36.42
N ILE A 933 -14.49 30.90 -35.10
CA ILE A 933 -13.54 30.03 -34.39
C ILE A 933 -14.27 28.78 -33.96
N THR A 934 -13.68 27.61 -34.21
CA THR A 934 -14.19 26.33 -33.73
C THR A 934 -13.89 26.20 -32.23
N VAL A 935 -14.91 26.28 -31.39
CA VAL A 935 -14.81 26.30 -29.94
C VAL A 935 -15.35 24.99 -29.32
N TYR A 936 -16.48 24.48 -29.87
CA TYR A 936 -17.23 23.37 -29.30
C TYR A 936 -17.04 22.08 -30.10
N GLN A 937 -17.13 20.94 -29.40
CA GLN A 937 -17.06 19.64 -30.05
C GLN A 937 -18.21 19.39 -31.02
N GLU A 938 -19.41 19.90 -30.69
CA GLU A 938 -20.59 19.85 -31.55
C GLU A 938 -20.32 20.52 -32.90
N GLN A 939 -19.63 21.70 -32.90
CA GLN A 939 -19.22 22.36 -34.15
C GLN A 939 -18.31 21.47 -35.01
N VAL A 940 -17.34 20.78 -34.37
CA VAL A 940 -16.46 19.82 -35.08
C VAL A 940 -17.25 18.69 -35.70
N MET A 941 -18.18 18.09 -34.90
CA MET A 941 -19.00 16.97 -35.37
C MET A 941 -19.89 17.37 -36.56
N LEU A 942 -20.59 18.49 -36.41
CA LEU A 942 -21.48 18.99 -37.45
C LEU A 942 -20.72 19.38 -38.74
N LEU A 943 -19.55 20.03 -38.60
CA LEU A 943 -18.67 20.36 -39.75
C LEU A 943 -18.13 19.07 -40.43
N SER A 944 -17.88 18.00 -39.67
CA SER A 944 -17.39 16.74 -40.23
C SER A 944 -18.45 15.93 -40.98
N GLN A 945 -19.74 16.16 -40.68
CA GLN A 945 -20.86 15.51 -41.37
C GLN A 945 -21.16 16.12 -42.76
N LYS A 946 -20.80 17.34 -42.97
CA LYS A 946 -20.97 18.08 -44.23
C LYS A 946 -19.68 18.12 -45.05
#